data_1d4ee0c81a3708f7d241a4f0772ecc0b
#
_entry.id   1d4ee0c81a3708f7d241a4f0772ecc0b
#
_cell.length_a   1.000
_cell.length_b   1.000
_cell.length_c   1.000
_cell.angle_alpha   90.00
_cell.angle_beta   90.00
_cell.angle_gamma   90.00
#
_symmetry.space_group_name_H-M   'P 1'
#
loop_
_entity.id
_entity.type
_entity.pdbx_description
1 polymer ?
#
loop_
_entity_poly.entity_id
_entity_poly.type
_entity_poly.pdbx_seq_one_letter_code
_entity_poly.pdbx_strand_id
1 'polypeptide(L)'
;MTLRFHLLAGSMMLALVSSGAIAQTAPSTEPQSNEAPATDTPAPDDADIVVLGFGQARQVQTVSNLDIERLTPGSTPLKAIAKLPGVNYQAADAFGAYEWSSRITLRGFNQNQLGFTLDGIPLGDMSYGNSNGLHISRAIISENLGVAAVAQGAGALGTASSSNLGGTIEFTSLKPSDKMGIVASGTYGSNETYRGFVRLESGDITGQGLKGYISYGYLKTDKWKGFGEQRQHQVNAKVMQDLGNRGSITGFFSFSDRREQDYQDLSLDLIDRFGYNLDNISNDFPLATRLAQVYANQNAAAGAPLPYPTAGLTFPAPYKTVDDVYFDAAGLRKDYLAGATFDGRLTDHVSLKLTGYYHNNHGQGLWYLPYTPTPGGAALSVRTTEYDIHRGGVLGHVAVDTGPNHLEIGGWYESNDFENARRFYGLANQSTASLPSLEFKSNPFFTQFDAKFNTETLMYYVSDKLTLGDLTLSGGWKGLQVVNRAKAIVGTLAAGRIEAKDWFLPQVGALYRIGGQTELFATFTQNMRAFTSAAVGGSPFATTQVGLDLIRNSLKPERSDSYEVGGRFRMNGFQASIAGYYVDFSNRLLSLANGTGGAGNPTTLQNVGSVRNYGVEVTGTYKVVPAVSLYASYSYGKAEYRDNVISTAVGSIGQIDTATKGKTVPDNPEHMLKGEAVYDDGQFLARVGANYMSKRYFTYLNDQSVPGRVLVDATIGYTFRGEGVLNGLGIEGSVTNLTDLGYIATIGSNGFGKSGDNQTLLAGAPRQFFVTVRKGF
;
A
#
# COMPACT_ATOMS: atom_id res chain seq x y z
N MET A 1 -18.69 30.15 0.87
CA MET A 1 -17.68 31.10 1.37
C MET A 1 -16.33 30.50 1.04
N THR A 2 -15.87 30.76 -0.19
CA THR A 2 -14.66 30.18 -0.80
C THR A 2 -13.49 31.08 -0.43
N LEU A 3 -12.73 30.71 0.58
CA LEU A 3 -11.45 31.36 0.91
C LEU A 3 -10.33 30.67 0.13
N ARG A 4 -9.70 31.43 -0.74
CA ARG A 4 -8.58 31.02 -1.59
C ARG A 4 -7.34 30.75 -0.74
N PHE A 5 -6.93 29.48 -0.65
CA PHE A 5 -5.69 29.04 0.02
C PHE A 5 -4.46 29.03 -0.94
N HIS A 6 -4.43 29.86 -1.94
CA HIS A 6 -3.35 29.85 -2.96
C HIS A 6 -2.13 30.71 -2.63
N LEU A 7 -2.00 31.27 -1.42
CA LEU A 7 -0.97 32.28 -1.13
C LEU A 7 -0.10 32.05 0.13
N LEU A 8 -0.17 30.90 0.78
CA LEU A 8 0.62 30.66 2.02
C LEU A 8 1.83 29.70 1.85
N ALA A 9 1.95 28.98 0.76
CA ALA A 9 3.11 28.10 0.52
C ALA A 9 4.33 28.82 -0.08
N GLY A 10 4.15 30.00 -0.63
CA GLY A 10 5.24 30.76 -1.28
C GLY A 10 6.01 31.75 -0.40
N SER A 11 5.48 32.09 0.78
CA SER A 11 6.04 33.17 1.60
C SER A 11 6.90 32.72 2.79
N MET A 12 6.98 31.43 3.07
CA MET A 12 7.74 30.91 4.21
C MET A 12 9.22 30.58 3.89
N MET A 13 9.64 30.63 2.63
CA MET A 13 11.03 30.32 2.23
C MET A 13 11.96 31.54 2.12
N LEU A 14 11.49 32.77 2.32
CA LEU A 14 12.31 33.98 2.10
C LEU A 14 12.63 34.81 3.35
N ALA A 15 12.30 34.37 4.56
CA ALA A 15 12.48 35.16 5.80
C ALA A 15 13.59 34.69 6.74
N LEU A 16 14.51 33.81 6.32
CA LEU A 16 15.56 33.25 7.19
C LEU A 16 17.00 33.64 6.82
N VAL A 17 17.20 34.71 6.07
CA VAL A 17 18.55 35.24 5.84
C VAL A 17 18.60 36.69 6.25
N SER A 18 18.87 36.95 7.53
CA SER A 18 19.61 38.11 8.06
C SER A 18 19.56 38.14 9.59
N SER A 19 20.65 37.77 10.24
CA SER A 19 21.27 38.53 11.34
C SER A 19 22.45 37.73 11.88
N GLY A 20 23.65 38.18 11.53
CA GLY A 20 24.89 37.75 12.16
C GLY A 20 25.02 38.37 13.55
N ALA A 21 25.49 37.58 14.49
CA ALA A 21 26.08 38.07 15.73
C ALA A 21 27.20 37.11 16.15
N ILE A 22 28.36 37.69 16.34
CA ILE A 22 29.62 37.12 16.80
C ILE A 22 29.49 36.77 18.30
N ALA A 23 29.90 35.58 18.70
CA ALA A 23 30.14 35.29 20.12
C ALA A 23 31.35 34.37 20.30
N GLN A 24 32.14 34.73 21.30
CA GLN A 24 33.44 34.27 21.74
C GLN A 24 33.43 32.85 22.33
N THR A 25 34.56 32.19 22.15
CA THR A 25 34.95 30.90 22.72
C THR A 25 35.16 30.90 24.22
N ALA A 26 34.72 29.85 24.92
CA ALA A 26 35.23 29.38 26.22
C ALA A 26 35.08 27.84 26.31
N PRO A 27 35.86 27.13 27.14
CA PRO A 27 36.33 25.79 26.85
C PRO A 27 35.43 24.64 27.38
N SER A 28 35.63 23.49 26.72
CA SER A 28 35.00 22.19 26.92
C SER A 28 35.02 21.61 28.32
N THR A 29 33.86 21.21 28.80
CA THR A 29 33.67 20.07 29.69
C THR A 29 32.59 19.19 29.08
N GLU A 30 32.92 17.93 28.80
CA GLU A 30 31.97 16.92 28.33
C GLU A 30 30.87 16.72 29.39
N PRO A 31 29.59 16.74 28.99
CA PRO A 31 28.54 16.12 29.75
C PRO A 31 28.09 14.84 29.04
N GLN A 32 27.97 13.79 29.83
CA GLN A 32 27.32 12.54 29.45
C GLN A 32 25.99 12.81 28.75
N SER A 33 25.82 12.17 27.60
CA SER A 33 24.61 12.20 26.81
C SER A 33 23.44 11.57 27.58
N ASN A 34 22.54 12.40 28.07
CA ASN A 34 21.18 11.99 28.37
C ASN A 34 20.38 12.08 27.07
N GLU A 35 20.16 10.95 26.45
CA GLU A 35 19.27 10.81 25.32
C GLU A 35 17.85 11.25 25.68
N ALA A 36 17.27 12.09 24.81
CA ALA A 36 15.88 12.47 24.86
C ALA A 36 14.98 11.24 24.68
N PRO A 37 13.80 11.16 25.31
CA PRO A 37 12.86 10.10 25.02
C PRO A 37 12.35 10.27 23.58
N ALA A 38 12.96 9.52 22.67
CA ALA A 38 12.40 9.24 21.37
C ALA A 38 11.04 8.56 21.56
N THR A 39 10.13 8.80 20.63
CA THR A 39 8.99 7.89 20.41
C THR A 39 9.42 6.46 20.74
N ASP A 40 8.71 5.82 21.67
CA ASP A 40 9.08 4.59 22.41
C ASP A 40 9.41 3.32 21.57
N THR A 41 10.00 3.47 20.40
CA THR A 41 10.62 2.39 19.67
C THR A 41 12.12 2.60 19.81
N PRO A 42 12.85 1.74 20.57
CA PRO A 42 14.30 1.76 20.58
C PRO A 42 14.79 1.73 19.13
N ALA A 43 15.74 2.59 18.77
CA ALA A 43 16.42 2.45 17.49
C ALA A 43 16.90 0.99 17.40
N PRO A 44 16.61 0.27 16.28
CA PRO A 44 17.08 -1.10 16.14
C PRO A 44 18.60 -1.10 16.30
N ASP A 45 19.14 -2.01 17.11
CA ASP A 45 20.54 -2.38 16.95
C ASP A 45 20.73 -2.73 15.48
N ASP A 46 21.65 -2.10 14.78
CA ASP A 46 21.86 -2.23 13.31
C ASP A 46 22.08 -3.68 12.82
N ALA A 47 22.01 -4.64 13.72
CA ALA A 47 22.27 -6.05 13.49
C ALA A 47 21.02 -6.95 13.54
N ASP A 48 19.85 -6.44 13.93
CA ASP A 48 18.64 -7.28 14.07
C ASP A 48 17.79 -7.29 12.79
N ILE A 49 17.44 -8.49 12.31
CA ILE A 49 16.60 -8.68 11.11
C ILE A 49 15.19 -8.10 11.33
N VAL A 50 14.61 -8.31 12.51
CA VAL A 50 13.31 -7.79 12.94
C VAL A 50 13.36 -7.43 14.40
N VAL A 51 12.91 -6.22 14.73
CA VAL A 51 12.79 -5.78 16.12
C VAL A 51 11.38 -6.09 16.63
N LEU A 52 11.31 -6.85 17.72
CA LEU A 52 10.04 -7.30 18.33
C LEU A 52 9.61 -6.29 19.39
N GLY A 53 8.96 -5.24 19.06
CA GLY A 53 8.24 -4.21 19.84
C GLY A 53 8.29 -4.27 21.39
N PHE A 54 9.46 -4.55 21.98
CA PHE A 54 9.65 -4.52 23.44
C PHE A 54 9.29 -3.14 23.99
N GLY A 55 8.63 -3.09 25.14
CA GLY A 55 8.11 -1.86 25.73
C GLY A 55 6.74 -1.42 25.24
N GLN A 56 6.17 -2.12 24.25
CA GLN A 56 4.84 -1.83 23.70
C GLN A 56 3.78 -2.76 24.30
N ALA A 57 2.63 -2.19 24.73
CA ALA A 57 1.48 -2.97 25.23
C ALA A 57 0.67 -3.64 24.10
N ARG A 58 1.20 -3.71 22.88
CA ARG A 58 0.58 -4.29 21.67
C ARG A 58 1.62 -4.98 20.82
N GLN A 59 1.18 -5.80 19.86
CA GLN A 59 2.08 -6.43 18.90
C GLN A 59 2.53 -5.39 17.88
N VAL A 60 3.81 -5.07 17.88
CA VAL A 60 4.48 -4.23 16.88
C VAL A 60 5.76 -4.93 16.45
N GLN A 61 6.04 -4.94 15.17
CA GLN A 61 7.27 -5.47 14.61
C GLN A 61 7.85 -4.49 13.61
N THR A 62 9.16 -4.31 13.66
CA THR A 62 9.88 -3.32 12.86
C THR A 62 10.94 -4.00 12.01
N VAL A 63 10.99 -3.66 10.73
CA VAL A 63 12.04 -4.09 9.80
C VAL A 63 13.01 -2.93 9.62
N SER A 64 14.30 -3.20 9.83
CA SER A 64 15.37 -2.20 9.77
C SER A 64 15.77 -1.82 8.34
N ASN A 65 16.49 -0.70 8.19
CA ASN A 65 17.09 -0.29 6.93
C ASN A 65 18.01 -1.38 6.34
N LEU A 66 18.86 -1.99 7.14
CA LEU A 66 19.77 -3.05 6.69
C LEU A 66 19.04 -4.21 6.02
N ASP A 67 17.89 -4.59 6.56
CA ASP A 67 17.10 -5.68 6.01
C ASP A 67 16.36 -5.25 4.72
N ILE A 68 15.98 -3.98 4.63
CA ILE A 68 15.42 -3.37 3.42
C ILE A 68 16.48 -3.32 2.31
N GLU A 69 17.70 -2.96 2.63
CA GLU A 69 18.84 -2.90 1.68
C GLU A 69 19.25 -4.28 1.13
N ARG A 70 18.95 -5.37 1.86
CA ARG A 70 19.17 -6.75 1.41
C ARG A 70 18.13 -7.25 0.40
N LEU A 71 17.08 -6.48 0.13
CA LEU A 71 16.16 -6.79 -0.97
C LEU A 71 16.77 -6.37 -2.29
N THR A 72 16.33 -7.01 -3.38
CA THR A 72 16.70 -6.57 -4.73
C THR A 72 16.29 -5.10 -4.89
N PRO A 73 17.23 -4.18 -5.23
CA PRO A 73 16.96 -2.76 -5.35
C PRO A 73 15.81 -2.47 -6.31
N GLY A 74 14.93 -1.53 -5.93
CA GLY A 74 13.69 -1.23 -6.66
C GLY A 74 12.49 -2.08 -6.22
N SER A 75 12.67 -3.04 -5.32
CA SER A 75 11.53 -3.75 -4.71
C SER A 75 10.65 -2.78 -3.92
N THR A 76 9.33 -2.98 -4.00
CA THR A 76 8.38 -2.16 -3.21
C THR A 76 8.67 -2.27 -1.71
N PRO A 77 8.53 -1.19 -0.93
CA PRO A 77 8.64 -1.23 0.54
C PRO A 77 7.74 -2.28 1.22
N LEU A 78 6.61 -2.65 0.61
CA LEU A 78 5.74 -3.71 1.13
C LEU A 78 6.42 -5.09 1.15
N LYS A 79 7.37 -5.34 0.23
CA LYS A 79 8.11 -6.61 0.20
C LYS A 79 8.99 -6.78 1.45
N ALA A 80 9.47 -5.68 2.02
CA ALA A 80 10.29 -5.72 3.24
C ALA A 80 9.53 -6.32 4.44
N ILE A 81 8.25 -6.00 4.58
CA ILE A 81 7.40 -6.48 5.68
C ILE A 81 6.70 -7.80 5.37
N ALA A 82 6.88 -8.35 4.16
CA ALA A 82 6.22 -9.59 3.73
C ALA A 82 6.58 -10.81 4.61
N LYS A 83 7.75 -10.80 5.27
CA LYS A 83 8.21 -11.86 6.17
C LYS A 83 7.54 -11.84 7.54
N LEU A 84 6.91 -10.74 7.95
CA LEU A 84 6.30 -10.63 9.27
C LEU A 84 5.07 -11.55 9.41
N PRO A 85 4.75 -12.05 10.63
CA PRO A 85 3.60 -12.91 10.85
C PRO A 85 2.30 -12.15 10.55
N GLY A 86 1.27 -12.86 10.14
CA GLY A 86 -0.03 -12.27 9.79
C GLY A 86 -0.07 -11.45 8.51
N VAL A 87 1.08 -11.06 7.95
CA VAL A 87 1.19 -10.29 6.71
C VAL A 87 1.12 -11.22 5.50
N ASN A 88 0.08 -11.08 4.67
CA ASN A 88 -0.02 -11.72 3.37
C ASN A 88 0.23 -10.67 2.28
N TYR A 89 1.45 -10.62 1.76
CA TYR A 89 1.84 -9.77 0.64
C TYR A 89 1.79 -10.56 -0.67
N GLN A 90 1.29 -9.91 -1.73
CA GLN A 90 1.09 -10.50 -3.05
C GLN A 90 1.56 -9.51 -4.13
N ALA A 91 2.24 -10.02 -5.15
CA ALA A 91 2.60 -9.29 -6.35
C ALA A 91 2.77 -10.25 -7.53
N ALA A 92 2.36 -9.86 -8.72
CA ALA A 92 2.50 -10.65 -9.94
C ALA A 92 3.90 -10.55 -10.57
N ASP A 93 4.70 -9.60 -10.13
CA ASP A 93 6.09 -9.38 -10.58
C ASP A 93 7.10 -9.48 -9.43
N ALA A 94 8.38 -9.61 -9.75
CA ALA A 94 9.43 -9.83 -8.76
C ALA A 94 9.67 -8.63 -7.83
N PHE A 95 9.40 -7.41 -8.27
CA PHE A 95 9.64 -6.18 -7.52
C PHE A 95 8.42 -5.69 -6.75
N GLY A 96 7.20 -6.14 -7.13
CA GLY A 96 5.95 -5.51 -6.74
C GLY A 96 5.79 -4.14 -7.40
N ALA A 97 6.35 -4.00 -8.61
CA ALA A 97 6.30 -2.80 -9.41
C ALA A 97 4.95 -2.63 -10.10
N TYR A 98 4.31 -3.71 -10.50
CA TYR A 98 2.97 -3.69 -11.05
C TYR A 98 1.93 -3.46 -9.94
N GLU A 99 1.53 -2.20 -9.81
CA GLU A 99 0.74 -1.74 -8.66
C GLU A 99 -0.65 -2.38 -8.58
N TRP A 100 -1.29 -2.65 -9.73
CA TRP A 100 -2.58 -3.34 -9.77
C TRP A 100 -2.55 -4.73 -9.11
N SER A 101 -1.41 -5.44 -9.19
CA SER A 101 -1.24 -6.73 -8.55
C SER A 101 -0.77 -6.67 -7.10
N SER A 102 -0.19 -5.54 -6.69
CA SER A 102 0.37 -5.38 -5.35
C SER A 102 -0.74 -5.29 -4.31
N ARG A 103 -0.82 -6.28 -3.43
CA ARG A 103 -1.82 -6.39 -2.37
C ARG A 103 -1.17 -6.75 -1.06
N ILE A 104 -1.74 -6.23 0.02
CA ILE A 104 -1.38 -6.64 1.38
C ILE A 104 -2.65 -6.87 2.18
N THR A 105 -2.68 -7.99 2.89
CA THR A 105 -3.71 -8.25 3.91
C THR A 105 -3.04 -8.54 5.24
N LEU A 106 -3.68 -8.20 6.33
CA LEU A 106 -3.18 -8.40 7.69
C LEU A 106 -4.30 -8.97 8.55
N ARG A 107 -4.12 -10.19 9.09
CA ARG A 107 -5.12 -10.86 9.92
C ARG A 107 -6.52 -10.91 9.27
N GLY A 108 -6.60 -11.13 7.94
CA GLY A 108 -7.87 -11.17 7.19
C GLY A 108 -8.48 -9.80 6.87
N PHE A 109 -7.84 -8.70 7.23
CA PHE A 109 -8.21 -7.36 6.78
C PHE A 109 -7.50 -7.01 5.48
N ASN A 110 -8.25 -6.49 4.52
CA ASN A 110 -7.71 -6.06 3.24
C ASN A 110 -6.97 -4.73 3.35
N GLN A 111 -6.15 -4.42 2.37
CA GLN A 111 -5.36 -3.19 2.28
C GLN A 111 -6.17 -1.92 2.56
N ASN A 112 -7.41 -1.83 2.05
CA ASN A 112 -8.30 -0.68 2.28
C ASN A 112 -8.92 -0.63 3.70
N GLN A 113 -8.56 -1.55 4.57
CA GLN A 113 -8.95 -1.64 5.99
C GLN A 113 -7.75 -1.47 6.93
N LEU A 114 -6.59 -1.08 6.39
CA LEU A 114 -5.33 -0.84 7.10
C LEU A 114 -4.95 0.64 7.03
N GLY A 115 -4.25 1.13 8.03
CA GLY A 115 -3.68 2.48 8.03
C GLY A 115 -2.24 2.47 7.51
N PHE A 116 -1.90 3.46 6.67
CA PHE A 116 -0.56 3.60 6.11
C PHE A 116 -0.06 5.02 6.26
N THR A 117 1.18 5.20 6.71
CA THR A 117 1.83 6.51 6.80
C THR A 117 3.27 6.48 6.27
N LEU A 118 3.76 7.64 5.82
CA LEU A 118 5.17 7.89 5.54
C LEU A 118 5.60 9.15 6.32
N ASP A 119 6.56 9.02 7.23
CA ASP A 119 6.99 10.09 8.14
C ASP A 119 5.79 10.71 8.91
N GLY A 120 4.79 9.90 9.24
CA GLY A 120 3.53 10.33 9.86
C GLY A 120 2.48 10.87 8.89
N ILE A 121 2.83 11.21 7.65
CA ILE A 121 1.88 11.67 6.62
C ILE A 121 0.99 10.50 6.18
N PRO A 122 -0.35 10.62 6.26
CA PRO A 122 -1.25 9.56 5.85
C PRO A 122 -1.15 9.26 4.35
N LEU A 123 -1.04 7.98 3.99
CA LEU A 123 -1.02 7.51 2.60
C LEU A 123 -2.40 7.02 2.10
N GLY A 124 -3.44 7.16 2.90
CA GLY A 124 -4.76 6.61 2.62
C GLY A 124 -4.76 5.08 2.68
N ASP A 125 -5.63 4.45 1.92
CA ASP A 125 -5.74 2.99 1.84
C ASP A 125 -4.79 2.35 0.81
N MET A 126 -3.99 3.15 0.12
CA MET A 126 -3.04 2.74 -0.91
C MET A 126 -3.66 1.87 -2.04
N SER A 127 -4.98 1.89 -2.22
CA SER A 127 -5.62 1.16 -3.31
C SER A 127 -5.21 1.72 -4.68
N TYR A 128 -5.24 0.87 -5.69
CA TYR A 128 -4.95 1.28 -7.08
C TYR A 128 -5.84 2.44 -7.55
N GLY A 129 -7.10 2.46 -7.14
CA GLY A 129 -8.06 3.51 -7.47
C GLY A 129 -7.76 4.88 -6.85
N ASN A 130 -6.85 4.95 -5.87
CA ASN A 130 -6.31 6.16 -5.25
C ASN A 130 -7.32 7.27 -4.97
N SER A 131 -8.46 6.95 -4.39
CA SER A 131 -9.47 7.98 -4.10
C SER A 131 -9.08 8.86 -2.91
N ASN A 132 -8.19 8.40 -2.05
CA ASN A 132 -7.88 9.03 -0.77
C ASN A 132 -6.38 9.10 -0.44
N GLY A 133 -5.49 8.78 -1.38
CA GLY A 133 -4.08 8.82 -1.05
C GLY A 133 -3.12 8.35 -2.12
N LEU A 134 -1.99 7.85 -1.69
CA LEU A 134 -0.80 7.57 -2.48
C LEU A 134 -0.22 6.20 -2.12
N HIS A 135 0.04 5.35 -3.11
CA HIS A 135 0.70 4.07 -2.87
C HIS A 135 2.17 4.28 -2.47
N ILE A 136 2.65 3.51 -1.49
CA ILE A 136 4.01 3.66 -0.95
C ILE A 136 5.10 3.53 -2.02
N SER A 137 4.92 2.71 -3.05
CA SER A 137 5.87 2.54 -4.15
C SER A 137 6.05 3.77 -5.03
N ARG A 138 5.15 4.76 -4.92
CA ARG A 138 5.23 6.07 -5.57
C ARG A 138 5.55 7.20 -4.58
N ALA A 139 5.36 6.97 -3.27
CA ALA A 139 5.64 7.95 -2.24
C ALA A 139 7.12 8.06 -1.89
N ILE A 140 7.89 6.97 -2.02
CA ILE A 140 9.31 6.95 -1.69
C ILE A 140 10.07 5.94 -2.57
N ILE A 141 11.30 6.28 -2.93
CA ILE A 141 12.27 5.34 -3.51
C ILE A 141 12.69 4.36 -2.40
N SER A 142 12.65 3.05 -2.66
CA SER A 142 12.91 2.03 -1.64
C SER A 142 14.25 2.19 -0.92
N GLU A 143 15.29 2.65 -1.65
CA GLU A 143 16.63 2.89 -1.12
C GLU A 143 16.71 4.11 -0.16
N ASN A 144 15.63 4.88 -0.05
CA ASN A 144 15.49 5.99 0.92
C ASN A 144 14.63 5.61 2.14
N LEU A 145 14.18 4.36 2.21
CA LEU A 145 13.40 3.89 3.36
C LEU A 145 14.32 3.51 4.52
N GLY A 146 14.09 4.08 5.68
CA GLY A 146 14.85 3.78 6.89
C GLY A 146 14.25 2.63 7.69
N VAL A 147 12.93 2.70 7.95
CA VAL A 147 12.23 1.75 8.82
C VAL A 147 10.83 1.47 8.26
N ALA A 148 10.37 0.24 8.43
CA ALA A 148 8.97 -0.12 8.23
C ALA A 148 8.44 -0.82 9.50
N ALA A 149 7.45 -0.24 10.16
CA ALA A 149 6.82 -0.77 11.36
C ALA A 149 5.41 -1.27 11.06
N VAL A 150 5.07 -2.45 11.54
CA VAL A 150 3.73 -3.05 11.44
C VAL A 150 3.16 -3.21 12.83
N ALA A 151 2.09 -2.49 13.14
CA ALA A 151 1.29 -2.69 14.34
C ALA A 151 0.06 -3.52 13.96
N GLN A 152 0.05 -4.77 14.43
CA GLN A 152 -1.02 -5.72 14.12
C GLN A 152 -2.21 -5.49 15.05
N GLY A 153 -3.43 -5.40 14.48
CA GLY A 153 -4.68 -5.24 15.23
C GLY A 153 -4.96 -3.81 15.69
N ALA A 154 -3.97 -3.12 16.24
CA ALA A 154 -4.14 -1.74 16.71
C ALA A 154 -2.91 -0.91 16.37
N GLY A 155 -3.08 0.17 15.62
CA GLY A 155 -2.09 1.23 15.50
C GLY A 155 -1.98 2.06 16.77
N ALA A 156 -1.07 3.02 16.82
CA ALA A 156 -1.11 4.05 17.85
C ALA A 156 -2.37 4.91 17.71
N LEU A 157 -2.88 5.43 18.82
CA LEU A 157 -4.06 6.32 18.80
C LEU A 157 -3.85 7.53 17.89
N GLY A 158 -2.62 8.08 17.88
CA GLY A 158 -2.25 9.24 17.08
C GLY A 158 -1.99 8.96 15.60
N THR A 159 -2.01 7.70 15.13
CA THR A 159 -1.78 7.40 13.71
C THR A 159 -2.91 7.99 12.85
N ALA A 160 -2.55 8.90 11.94
CA ALA A 160 -3.50 9.57 11.05
C ALA A 160 -3.99 8.57 9.99
N SER A 161 -5.19 8.01 10.20
CA SER A 161 -5.83 7.08 9.28
C SER A 161 -7.34 7.05 9.49
N SER A 162 -8.09 7.00 8.39
CA SER A 162 -9.54 6.81 8.36
C SER A 162 -9.97 5.35 8.13
N SER A 163 -9.01 4.40 8.12
CA SER A 163 -9.24 3.00 7.72
C SER A 163 -8.32 1.99 8.42
N ASN A 164 -8.08 2.09 9.73
CA ASN A 164 -7.16 1.18 10.43
C ASN A 164 -7.83 0.06 11.24
N LEU A 165 -8.79 -0.64 10.65
CA LEU A 165 -9.51 -1.74 11.34
C LEU A 165 -8.60 -2.91 11.74
N GLY A 166 -7.66 -3.26 10.86
CA GLY A 166 -6.77 -4.41 11.03
C GLY A 166 -5.36 -4.08 11.54
N GLY A 167 -5.04 -2.80 11.71
CA GLY A 167 -3.73 -2.32 12.13
C GLY A 167 -3.14 -1.23 11.24
N THR A 168 -1.89 -0.84 11.54
CA THR A 168 -1.17 0.21 10.80
C THR A 168 0.17 -0.27 10.31
N ILE A 169 0.60 0.28 9.18
CA ILE A 169 1.92 0.11 8.59
C ILE A 169 2.53 1.49 8.44
N GLU A 170 3.61 1.75 9.17
CA GLU A 170 4.24 3.05 9.28
C GLU A 170 5.64 2.98 8.68
N PHE A 171 5.86 3.79 7.65
CA PHE A 171 7.13 3.91 6.97
C PHE A 171 7.85 5.17 7.43
N THR A 172 9.16 5.06 7.63
CA THR A 172 10.01 6.21 7.98
C THR A 172 11.12 6.32 6.94
N SER A 173 11.30 7.50 6.36
CA SER A 173 12.38 7.76 5.42
C SER A 173 13.73 7.92 6.12
N LEU A 174 14.83 7.65 5.44
CA LEU A 174 16.18 7.82 5.96
C LEU A 174 16.40 9.28 6.41
N LYS A 175 17.17 9.44 7.48
CA LYS A 175 17.70 10.75 7.89
C LYS A 175 18.87 11.12 6.97
N PRO A 176 19.02 12.42 6.59
CA PRO A 176 20.20 12.88 5.87
C PRO A 176 21.49 12.63 6.65
N SER A 177 22.56 12.27 5.94
CA SER A 177 23.88 12.01 6.53
C SER A 177 24.55 13.29 7.01
N ASP A 178 25.34 13.19 8.09
CA ASP A 178 26.22 14.28 8.56
C ASP A 178 27.46 14.45 7.66
N LYS A 179 27.76 13.46 6.82
CA LYS A 179 28.89 13.49 5.91
C LYS A 179 28.39 13.66 4.48
N MET A 180 29.10 14.51 3.74
CA MET A 180 28.90 14.64 2.29
C MET A 180 29.26 13.33 1.62
N GLY A 181 28.43 12.89 0.67
CA GLY A 181 28.67 11.64 -0.02
C GLY A 181 27.74 11.40 -1.18
N ILE A 182 28.01 10.32 -1.92
CA ILE A 182 27.21 9.84 -3.03
C ILE A 182 26.95 8.36 -2.81
N VAL A 183 25.70 7.92 -2.93
CA VAL A 183 25.34 6.50 -2.99
C VAL A 183 24.76 6.22 -4.36
N ALA A 184 25.30 5.23 -5.05
CA ALA A 184 24.84 4.83 -6.37
C ALA A 184 24.66 3.31 -6.46
N SER A 185 23.61 2.86 -7.15
CA SER A 185 23.44 1.45 -7.49
C SER A 185 22.84 1.28 -8.89
N GLY A 186 23.22 0.15 -9.53
CA GLY A 186 22.68 -0.28 -10.81
C GLY A 186 22.32 -1.76 -10.75
N THR A 187 21.13 -2.12 -11.22
CA THR A 187 20.68 -3.52 -11.32
C THR A 187 20.28 -3.84 -12.74
N TYR A 188 20.73 -5.01 -13.20
CA TYR A 188 20.30 -5.62 -14.46
C TYR A 188 19.79 -7.03 -14.22
N GLY A 189 18.81 -7.48 -14.98
CA GLY A 189 18.30 -8.83 -14.79
C GLY A 189 17.26 -9.30 -15.81
N SER A 190 16.56 -10.35 -15.44
CA SER A 190 15.52 -11.00 -16.26
C SER A 190 14.50 -9.97 -16.77
N ASN A 191 13.92 -10.24 -17.94
CA ASN A 191 12.96 -9.38 -18.64
C ASN A 191 13.51 -7.98 -18.93
N GLU A 192 14.75 -7.89 -19.34
CA GLU A 192 15.44 -6.63 -19.66
C GLU A 192 15.25 -5.59 -18.54
N THR A 193 15.33 -6.03 -17.30
CA THR A 193 15.24 -5.14 -16.16
C THR A 193 16.47 -4.24 -16.06
N TYR A 194 16.24 -2.93 -16.01
CA TYR A 194 17.23 -1.90 -15.73
C TYR A 194 16.77 -1.06 -14.56
N ARG A 195 17.57 -1.04 -13.51
CA ARG A 195 17.37 -0.16 -12.35
C ARG A 195 18.60 0.71 -12.15
N GLY A 196 18.39 2.01 -12.00
CA GLY A 196 19.43 2.96 -11.61
C GLY A 196 18.98 3.78 -10.41
N PHE A 197 19.87 3.99 -9.47
CA PHE A 197 19.63 4.85 -8.31
C PHE A 197 20.87 5.68 -8.01
N VAL A 198 20.67 6.95 -7.65
CA VAL A 198 21.71 7.82 -7.12
C VAL A 198 21.12 8.70 -6.03
N ARG A 199 21.86 8.88 -4.92
CA ARG A 199 21.56 9.81 -3.83
C ARG A 199 22.79 10.62 -3.51
N LEU A 200 22.61 11.94 -3.49
CA LEU A 200 23.62 12.92 -3.10
C LEU A 200 23.29 13.40 -1.69
N GLU A 201 24.24 13.24 -0.78
CA GLU A 201 24.16 13.71 0.61
C GLU A 201 24.99 14.99 0.75
N SER A 202 24.40 16.02 1.32
CA SER A 202 25.10 17.31 1.48
C SER A 202 26.12 17.31 2.63
N GLY A 203 25.99 16.40 3.58
CA GLY A 203 26.62 16.54 4.88
C GLY A 203 26.04 17.73 5.65
N ASP A 204 26.63 18.06 6.79
CA ASP A 204 26.28 19.28 7.54
C ASP A 204 26.86 20.51 6.82
N ILE A 205 25.98 21.24 6.10
CA ILE A 205 26.33 22.38 5.23
C ILE A 205 26.87 23.57 6.06
N THR A 206 26.30 23.77 7.25
CA THR A 206 26.54 24.97 8.07
C THR A 206 27.45 24.72 9.27
N GLY A 207 27.74 23.44 9.58
CA GLY A 207 28.33 23.05 10.85
C GLY A 207 27.40 23.27 12.04
N GLN A 208 26.09 23.49 11.78
CA GLN A 208 25.04 23.75 12.75
C GLN A 208 23.81 22.85 12.54
N GLY A 209 24.04 21.69 11.87
CA GLY A 209 23.02 20.66 11.71
C GLY A 209 22.08 20.86 10.52
N LEU A 210 22.38 21.74 9.55
CA LEU A 210 21.63 21.81 8.29
C LEU A 210 22.18 20.79 7.31
N LYS A 211 21.38 19.78 6.99
CA LYS A 211 21.76 18.67 6.10
C LYS A 211 20.61 18.22 5.23
N GLY A 212 20.92 17.58 4.12
CA GLY A 212 19.89 17.09 3.22
C GLY A 212 20.41 16.10 2.21
N TYR A 213 19.46 15.45 1.52
CA TYR A 213 19.77 14.66 0.34
C TYR A 213 18.78 14.95 -0.79
N ILE A 214 19.26 14.67 -2.01
CA ILE A 214 18.42 14.52 -3.19
C ILE A 214 18.76 13.20 -3.86
N SER A 215 17.76 12.49 -4.34
CA SER A 215 17.94 11.20 -5.00
C SER A 215 17.06 11.06 -6.22
N TYR A 216 17.54 10.29 -7.18
CA TYR A 216 16.83 9.90 -8.37
C TYR A 216 16.86 8.39 -8.54
N GLY A 217 15.70 7.80 -8.84
CA GLY A 217 15.52 6.39 -9.14
C GLY A 217 14.84 6.20 -10.48
N TYR A 218 15.35 5.28 -11.28
CA TYR A 218 14.73 4.83 -12.53
C TYR A 218 14.59 3.32 -12.54
N LEU A 219 13.42 2.83 -12.89
CA LEU A 219 13.15 1.40 -13.12
C LEU A 219 12.51 1.25 -14.50
N LYS A 220 13.00 0.31 -15.29
CA LYS A 220 12.33 -0.25 -16.47
C LYS A 220 12.46 -1.76 -16.42
N THR A 221 11.38 -2.47 -16.67
CA THR A 221 11.35 -3.92 -16.86
C THR A 221 10.30 -4.27 -17.88
N ASP A 222 10.58 -5.22 -18.75
CA ASP A 222 9.54 -5.81 -19.58
C ASP A 222 8.65 -6.72 -18.74
N LYS A 223 7.42 -6.93 -19.18
CA LYS A 223 6.52 -7.91 -18.57
C LYS A 223 7.11 -9.30 -18.68
N TRP A 224 7.00 -10.13 -17.64
CA TRP A 224 7.52 -11.49 -17.68
C TRP A 224 6.67 -12.44 -18.56
N LYS A 225 5.46 -12.02 -18.95
CA LYS A 225 4.58 -12.67 -19.91
C LYS A 225 3.94 -11.64 -20.82
N GLY A 226 3.57 -12.04 -22.03
CA GLY A 226 3.01 -11.12 -23.03
C GLY A 226 4.01 -10.06 -23.50
N PHE A 227 3.49 -8.94 -23.98
CA PHE A 227 4.26 -7.81 -24.47
C PHE A 227 3.99 -6.58 -23.61
N GLY A 228 4.98 -5.70 -23.54
CA GLY A 228 4.87 -4.42 -22.83
C GLY A 228 5.88 -4.28 -21.70
N GLU A 229 5.88 -3.10 -21.12
CA GLU A 229 6.87 -2.68 -20.13
C GLU A 229 6.22 -2.00 -18.92
N GLN A 230 6.99 -1.95 -17.84
CA GLN A 230 6.71 -1.19 -16.64
C GLN A 230 7.88 -0.26 -16.38
N ARG A 231 7.63 1.03 -16.20
CA ARG A 231 8.69 2.02 -15.95
C ARG A 231 8.28 3.06 -14.93
N GLN A 232 9.27 3.55 -14.20
CA GLN A 232 9.06 4.58 -13.19
C GLN A 232 10.26 5.49 -13.10
N HIS A 233 10.02 6.80 -13.07
CA HIS A 233 10.95 7.83 -12.65
C HIS A 233 10.53 8.34 -11.29
N GLN A 234 11.47 8.43 -10.36
CA GLN A 234 11.22 9.00 -9.03
C GLN A 234 12.33 9.96 -8.61
N VAL A 235 11.93 11.03 -7.92
CA VAL A 235 12.82 11.95 -7.22
C VAL A 235 12.38 12.06 -5.79
N ASN A 236 13.30 11.91 -4.83
CA ASN A 236 13.06 12.29 -3.45
C ASN A 236 14.09 13.31 -3.00
N ALA A 237 13.66 14.25 -2.17
CA ALA A 237 14.54 15.16 -1.46
C ALA A 237 14.11 15.28 -0.01
N LYS A 238 15.07 15.37 0.89
CA LYS A 238 14.85 15.61 2.31
C LYS A 238 15.86 16.62 2.81
N VAL A 239 15.39 17.59 3.57
CA VAL A 239 16.24 18.58 4.25
C VAL A 239 15.88 18.56 5.72
N MET A 240 16.87 18.64 6.58
CA MET A 240 16.72 18.65 8.03
C MET A 240 17.62 19.74 8.61
N GLN A 241 17.01 20.58 9.46
CA GLN A 241 17.75 21.47 10.36
C GLN A 241 17.65 20.89 11.77
N ASP A 242 18.77 20.47 12.29
CA ASP A 242 18.89 20.11 13.70
C ASP A 242 18.94 21.38 14.54
N LEU A 243 18.14 21.43 15.59
CA LEU A 243 18.06 22.55 16.54
C LEU A 243 18.70 22.19 17.90
N GLY A 244 19.49 21.12 17.92
CA GLY A 244 20.09 20.56 19.12
C GLY A 244 19.02 20.03 20.08
N ASN A 245 19.14 20.35 21.37
CA ASN A 245 18.17 19.91 22.40
C ASN A 245 16.74 20.47 22.17
N ARG A 246 16.54 21.40 21.24
CA ARG A 246 15.21 21.93 20.90
C ARG A 246 14.47 21.08 19.86
N GLY A 247 15.15 20.11 19.21
CA GLY A 247 14.52 19.24 18.23
C GLY A 247 14.97 19.48 16.80
N SER A 248 14.08 19.33 15.81
CA SER A 248 14.42 19.48 14.40
C SER A 248 13.27 20.04 13.57
N ILE A 249 13.62 20.62 12.42
CA ILE A 249 12.68 20.93 11.33
C ILE A 249 13.08 20.11 10.13
N THR A 250 12.14 19.38 9.56
CA THR A 250 12.38 18.49 8.41
C THR A 250 11.43 18.83 7.28
N GLY A 251 11.95 18.96 6.07
CA GLY A 251 11.18 19.03 4.83
C GLY A 251 11.38 17.77 4.00
N PHE A 252 10.34 17.24 3.39
CA PHE A 252 10.36 16.10 2.50
C PHE A 252 9.62 16.42 1.21
N PHE A 253 10.17 15.96 0.08
CA PHE A 253 9.56 16.05 -1.25
C PHE A 253 9.71 14.73 -2.00
N SER A 254 8.66 14.34 -2.69
CA SER A 254 8.65 13.20 -3.63
C SER A 254 7.94 13.56 -4.92
N PHE A 255 8.53 13.16 -6.03
CA PHE A 255 7.92 13.12 -7.36
C PHE A 255 7.98 11.69 -7.90
N SER A 256 6.92 11.24 -8.57
CA SER A 256 6.86 9.96 -9.27
C SER A 256 6.11 10.09 -10.59
N ASP A 257 6.67 9.60 -11.70
CA ASP A 257 5.96 9.32 -12.97
C ASP A 257 6.07 7.81 -13.21
N ARG A 258 4.97 7.10 -12.99
CA ARG A 258 4.83 5.65 -13.21
C ARG A 258 3.97 5.40 -14.41
N ARG A 259 4.42 4.47 -15.26
CA ARG A 259 3.71 3.98 -16.43
C ARG A 259 3.90 2.48 -16.53
N GLU A 260 2.80 1.74 -16.47
CA GLU A 260 2.84 0.28 -16.43
C GLU A 260 1.80 -0.30 -17.37
N GLN A 261 2.17 -1.24 -18.23
CA GLN A 261 1.23 -2.07 -18.96
C GLN A 261 0.77 -3.21 -18.07
N ASP A 262 -0.53 -3.46 -18.06
CA ASP A 262 -1.17 -4.40 -17.16
C ASP A 262 -0.98 -5.85 -17.64
N TYR A 263 -0.89 -6.79 -16.69
CA TYR A 263 -1.13 -8.19 -16.96
C TYR A 263 -2.62 -8.47 -17.03
N GLN A 264 -3.01 -9.42 -17.90
CA GLN A 264 -4.39 -9.85 -17.98
C GLN A 264 -4.82 -10.62 -16.74
N ASP A 265 -6.01 -10.28 -16.22
CA ASP A 265 -6.68 -11.06 -15.19
C ASP A 265 -7.11 -12.42 -15.76
N LEU A 266 -6.87 -13.48 -15.01
CA LEU A 266 -7.15 -14.87 -15.39
C LEU A 266 -8.30 -15.44 -14.56
N SER A 267 -8.88 -16.52 -15.09
CA SER A 267 -9.74 -17.46 -14.37
C SER A 267 -9.06 -18.84 -14.34
N LEU A 268 -9.58 -19.79 -13.58
CA LEU A 268 -9.05 -21.16 -13.59
C LEU A 268 -9.25 -21.83 -14.95
N ASP A 269 -10.38 -21.59 -15.65
CA ASP A 269 -10.62 -22.07 -17.01
C ASP A 269 -9.58 -21.51 -18.00
N LEU A 270 -9.26 -20.22 -17.91
CA LEU A 270 -8.22 -19.62 -18.75
C LEU A 270 -6.84 -20.23 -18.48
N ILE A 271 -6.50 -20.47 -17.21
CA ILE A 271 -5.24 -21.12 -16.85
C ILE A 271 -5.19 -22.56 -17.36
N ASP A 272 -6.29 -23.30 -17.25
CA ASP A 272 -6.38 -24.68 -17.76
C ASP A 272 -6.23 -24.74 -19.29
N ARG A 273 -6.86 -23.81 -20.03
CA ARG A 273 -6.81 -23.77 -21.51
C ARG A 273 -5.51 -23.20 -22.07
N PHE A 274 -4.91 -22.21 -21.44
CA PHE A 274 -3.81 -21.43 -22.00
C PHE A 274 -2.54 -21.42 -21.14
N GLY A 275 -2.62 -21.91 -19.89
CA GLY A 275 -1.53 -21.86 -18.93
C GLY A 275 -1.37 -20.48 -18.25
N TYR A 276 -0.37 -20.40 -17.37
CA TYR A 276 -0.06 -19.17 -16.61
C TYR A 276 0.46 -18.02 -17.48
N ASN A 277 0.90 -18.30 -18.72
CA ASN A 277 1.52 -17.33 -19.60
C ASN A 277 0.52 -16.55 -20.46
N LEU A 278 -0.78 -16.85 -20.38
CA LEU A 278 -1.79 -16.06 -21.08
C LEU A 278 -1.73 -14.61 -20.61
N ASP A 279 -1.70 -13.68 -21.56
CA ASP A 279 -1.67 -12.26 -21.31
C ASP A 279 -2.32 -11.47 -22.45
N ASN A 280 -2.42 -10.14 -22.29
CA ASN A 280 -2.86 -9.22 -23.31
C ASN A 280 -2.03 -9.37 -24.60
N ILE A 281 -2.69 -9.22 -25.76
CA ILE A 281 -2.09 -9.38 -27.10
C ILE A 281 -1.71 -8.02 -27.71
N SER A 282 -0.97 -7.20 -26.96
CA SER A 282 -0.62 -5.83 -27.36
C SER A 282 0.23 -5.73 -28.62
N ASN A 283 0.75 -6.83 -29.13
CA ASN A 283 1.46 -6.95 -30.40
C ASN A 283 0.59 -7.41 -31.58
N ASP A 284 -0.68 -7.78 -31.36
CA ASP A 284 -1.60 -8.29 -32.39
C ASP A 284 -2.96 -7.54 -32.39
N PHE A 285 -2.91 -6.28 -32.81
CA PHE A 285 -4.12 -5.45 -32.94
C PHE A 285 -5.13 -5.98 -33.95
N PRO A 286 -4.73 -6.59 -35.10
CA PRO A 286 -5.67 -7.22 -36.03
C PRO A 286 -6.49 -8.35 -35.39
N LEU A 287 -5.86 -9.22 -34.59
CA LEU A 287 -6.57 -10.28 -33.88
C LEU A 287 -7.54 -9.71 -32.86
N ALA A 288 -7.10 -8.73 -32.04
CA ALA A 288 -7.98 -8.07 -31.07
C ALA A 288 -9.17 -7.40 -31.74
N THR A 289 -8.95 -6.72 -32.86
CA THR A 289 -10.01 -6.12 -33.68
C THR A 289 -10.98 -7.16 -34.21
N ARG A 290 -10.48 -8.30 -34.71
CA ARG A 290 -11.33 -9.40 -35.19
C ARG A 290 -12.21 -9.98 -34.09
N LEU A 291 -11.65 -10.21 -32.87
CA LEU A 291 -12.44 -10.67 -31.73
C LEU A 291 -13.56 -9.68 -31.40
N ALA A 292 -13.26 -8.38 -31.39
CA ALA A 292 -14.24 -7.34 -31.16
C ALA A 292 -15.32 -7.27 -32.26
N GLN A 293 -14.96 -7.50 -33.53
CA GLN A 293 -15.89 -7.55 -34.65
C GLN A 293 -16.85 -8.76 -34.53
N VAL A 294 -16.35 -9.93 -34.14
CA VAL A 294 -17.20 -11.11 -33.87
C VAL A 294 -18.16 -10.82 -32.73
N TYR A 295 -17.67 -10.23 -31.65
CA TYR A 295 -18.51 -9.82 -30.52
C TYR A 295 -19.62 -8.83 -30.94
N ALA A 296 -19.28 -7.81 -31.73
CA ALA A 296 -20.24 -6.86 -32.25
C ALA A 296 -21.31 -7.53 -33.12
N ASN A 297 -20.91 -8.49 -33.97
CA ASN A 297 -21.83 -9.28 -34.80
C ASN A 297 -22.78 -10.14 -33.93
N GLN A 298 -22.27 -10.80 -32.89
CA GLN A 298 -23.09 -11.59 -31.97
C GLN A 298 -24.12 -10.76 -31.19
N ASN A 299 -23.84 -9.46 -31.00
CA ASN A 299 -24.71 -8.52 -30.28
C ASN A 299 -25.54 -7.63 -31.23
N ALA A 300 -25.53 -7.89 -32.54
CA ALA A 300 -26.39 -7.19 -33.49
C ALA A 300 -27.87 -7.49 -33.21
N ALA A 301 -28.72 -6.51 -33.38
CA ALA A 301 -30.18 -6.69 -33.22
C ALA A 301 -30.68 -7.83 -34.13
N ALA A 302 -31.61 -8.61 -33.65
CA ALA A 302 -32.20 -9.71 -34.44
C ALA A 302 -32.76 -9.20 -35.75
N GLY A 303 -32.30 -9.77 -36.88
CA GLY A 303 -32.67 -9.40 -38.23
C GLY A 303 -31.95 -8.16 -38.80
N ALA A 304 -31.07 -7.51 -38.03
CA ALA A 304 -30.25 -6.41 -38.56
C ALA A 304 -29.04 -6.98 -39.33
N PRO A 305 -28.54 -6.22 -40.35
CA PRO A 305 -27.28 -6.56 -41.00
C PRO A 305 -26.11 -6.64 -39.97
N LEU A 306 -25.23 -7.61 -40.13
CA LEU A 306 -24.05 -7.74 -39.29
C LEU A 306 -23.16 -6.48 -39.47
N PRO A 307 -22.71 -5.83 -38.38
CA PRO A 307 -21.78 -4.71 -38.45
C PRO A 307 -20.46 -5.03 -39.19
N TYR A 308 -19.97 -6.27 -39.06
CA TYR A 308 -18.73 -6.74 -39.69
C TYR A 308 -18.92 -8.12 -40.35
N PRO A 309 -19.59 -8.23 -41.51
CA PRO A 309 -19.99 -9.50 -42.11
C PRO A 309 -18.80 -10.46 -42.32
N THR A 310 -17.63 -9.95 -42.69
CA THR A 310 -16.42 -10.73 -42.97
C THR A 310 -15.82 -11.39 -41.72
N ALA A 311 -16.11 -10.89 -40.52
CA ALA A 311 -15.62 -11.49 -39.25
C ALA A 311 -16.43 -12.74 -38.85
N GLY A 312 -17.67 -12.87 -39.33
CA GLY A 312 -18.56 -14.00 -38.98
C GLY A 312 -19.10 -13.88 -37.54
N LEU A 313 -19.59 -15.01 -37.00
CA LEU A 313 -20.21 -15.13 -35.69
C LEU A 313 -19.41 -16.03 -34.72
N THR A 314 -18.29 -16.62 -35.17
CA THR A 314 -17.48 -17.54 -34.37
C THR A 314 -16.12 -16.94 -34.09
N PHE A 315 -15.73 -16.95 -32.81
CA PHE A 315 -14.40 -16.52 -32.43
C PHE A 315 -13.32 -17.42 -33.06
N PRO A 316 -12.18 -16.87 -33.49
CA PRO A 316 -11.07 -17.67 -33.99
C PRO A 316 -10.51 -18.53 -32.85
N ALA A 317 -10.25 -19.84 -33.16
CA ALA A 317 -9.60 -20.72 -32.17
C ALA A 317 -8.22 -20.15 -31.76
N PRO A 318 -7.82 -20.30 -30.50
CA PRO A 318 -8.44 -21.11 -29.44
C PRO A 318 -9.48 -20.35 -28.57
N TYR A 319 -9.85 -19.12 -28.92
CA TYR A 319 -10.71 -18.26 -28.12
C TYR A 319 -12.18 -18.67 -28.22
N LYS A 320 -12.92 -18.58 -27.10
CA LYS A 320 -14.34 -18.91 -26.98
C LYS A 320 -15.21 -17.68 -26.76
N THR A 321 -14.64 -16.65 -26.13
CA THR A 321 -15.34 -15.38 -25.79
C THR A 321 -14.44 -14.19 -26.07
N VAL A 322 -15.01 -13.01 -26.11
CA VAL A 322 -14.27 -11.75 -26.27
C VAL A 322 -13.44 -11.42 -25.02
N ASP A 323 -13.79 -12.03 -23.87
CA ASP A 323 -13.11 -11.83 -22.60
C ASP A 323 -11.92 -12.78 -22.37
N ASP A 324 -11.72 -13.74 -23.27
CA ASP A 324 -10.58 -14.68 -23.17
C ASP A 324 -9.25 -13.92 -23.28
N VAL A 325 -9.21 -12.82 -24.04
CA VAL A 325 -8.01 -11.99 -24.21
C VAL A 325 -8.37 -10.57 -24.62
N TYR A 326 -7.64 -9.59 -24.11
CA TYR A 326 -7.74 -8.17 -24.49
C TYR A 326 -6.53 -7.73 -25.31
N PHE A 327 -6.65 -6.60 -26.01
CA PHE A 327 -5.52 -6.04 -26.74
C PHE A 327 -4.44 -5.55 -25.77
N ASP A 328 -4.79 -4.55 -24.94
CA ASP A 328 -3.84 -3.93 -24.02
C ASP A 328 -4.58 -3.22 -22.88
N ALA A 329 -3.86 -3.01 -21.77
CA ALA A 329 -4.29 -2.21 -20.64
C ALA A 329 -3.07 -1.59 -19.98
N ALA A 330 -3.25 -0.42 -19.35
CA ALA A 330 -2.13 0.26 -18.70
C ALA A 330 -2.59 1.19 -17.56
N GLY A 331 -1.67 1.48 -16.65
CA GLY A 331 -1.79 2.47 -15.58
C GLY A 331 -0.77 3.58 -15.73
N LEU A 332 -1.23 4.84 -15.76
CA LEU A 332 -0.40 6.03 -15.84
C LEU A 332 -0.65 6.88 -14.58
N ARG A 333 0.41 7.21 -13.84
CA ARG A 333 0.32 7.97 -12.58
C ARG A 333 1.45 8.96 -12.47
N LYS A 334 1.11 10.23 -12.19
CA LYS A 334 2.04 11.27 -11.75
C LYS A 334 1.65 11.76 -10.38
N ASP A 335 2.60 11.77 -9.46
CA ASP A 335 2.39 12.17 -8.08
C ASP A 335 3.44 13.17 -7.62
N TYR A 336 3.00 14.10 -6.78
CA TYR A 336 3.83 15.03 -6.03
C TYR A 336 3.40 14.97 -4.56
N LEU A 337 4.32 14.67 -3.66
CA LEU A 337 4.09 14.72 -2.21
C LEU A 337 5.11 15.65 -1.59
N ALA A 338 4.64 16.60 -0.79
CA ALA A 338 5.51 17.47 0.00
C ALA A 338 5.03 17.49 1.44
N GLY A 339 5.94 17.56 2.39
CA GLY A 339 5.64 17.68 3.80
C GLY A 339 6.72 18.44 4.55
N ALA A 340 6.30 19.10 5.64
CA ALA A 340 7.21 19.77 6.57
C ALA A 340 6.81 19.41 7.99
N THR A 341 7.78 19.01 8.81
CA THR A 341 7.60 18.59 10.19
C THR A 341 8.49 19.42 11.11
N PHE A 342 7.89 19.99 12.14
CA PHE A 342 8.59 20.43 13.34
C PHE A 342 8.41 19.33 14.39
N ASP A 343 9.52 18.90 15.02
CA ASP A 343 9.53 17.93 16.11
C ASP A 343 10.50 18.43 17.17
N GLY A 344 9.98 18.92 18.29
CA GLY A 344 10.85 19.59 19.25
C GLY A 344 10.26 19.79 20.63
N ARG A 345 11.15 20.17 21.56
CA ARG A 345 10.83 20.48 22.95
C ARG A 345 10.50 21.95 23.10
N LEU A 346 9.36 22.24 23.74
CA LEU A 346 8.97 23.57 24.15
C LEU A 346 9.52 23.92 25.56
N THR A 347 9.55 22.89 26.42
CA THR A 347 10.16 22.92 27.76
C THR A 347 10.78 21.56 28.05
N ASP A 348 11.42 21.37 29.22
CA ASP A 348 11.98 20.06 29.63
C ASP A 348 10.92 18.96 29.75
N HIS A 349 9.65 19.34 29.92
CA HIS A 349 8.52 18.41 30.12
C HIS A 349 7.48 18.45 28.99
N VAL A 350 7.60 19.36 28.03
CA VAL A 350 6.58 19.56 27.01
C VAL A 350 7.25 19.52 25.64
N SER A 351 6.80 18.60 24.80
CA SER A 351 7.19 18.51 23.39
C SER A 351 6.01 18.78 22.45
N LEU A 352 6.33 19.23 21.25
CA LEU A 352 5.38 19.50 20.17
C LEU A 352 5.89 18.84 18.89
N LYS A 353 5.04 18.07 18.26
CA LYS A 353 5.25 17.64 16.87
C LYS A 353 4.12 18.18 16.00
N LEU A 354 4.49 18.81 14.87
CA LEU A 354 3.53 19.39 13.94
C LEU A 354 3.98 19.09 12.51
N THR A 355 3.12 18.49 11.71
CA THR A 355 3.37 18.16 10.31
C THR A 355 2.29 18.76 9.42
N GLY A 356 2.70 19.51 8.41
CA GLY A 356 1.85 19.93 7.30
C GLY A 356 2.26 19.22 6.02
N TYR A 357 1.30 18.88 5.16
CA TYR A 357 1.58 18.18 3.91
C TYR A 357 0.60 18.54 2.79
N TYR A 358 1.07 18.30 1.56
CA TYR A 358 0.27 18.41 0.35
C TYR A 358 0.62 17.28 -0.62
N HIS A 359 -0.41 16.70 -1.26
CA HIS A 359 -0.29 15.67 -2.28
C HIS A 359 -1.15 16.01 -3.48
N ASN A 360 -0.58 15.84 -4.68
CA ASN A 360 -1.28 15.93 -5.95
C ASN A 360 -1.05 14.66 -6.74
N ASN A 361 -2.11 14.14 -7.36
CA ASN A 361 -2.04 13.01 -8.30
C ASN A 361 -2.79 13.34 -9.58
N HIS A 362 -2.23 12.94 -10.71
CA HIS A 362 -2.91 12.88 -11.99
C HIS A 362 -2.69 11.52 -12.63
N GLY A 363 -3.79 10.82 -13.02
CA GLY A 363 -3.67 9.46 -13.52
C GLY A 363 -4.77 9.03 -14.50
N GLN A 364 -4.43 8.03 -15.31
CA GLN A 364 -5.35 7.32 -16.19
C GLN A 364 -5.05 5.81 -16.08
N GLY A 365 -6.06 5.00 -15.73
CA GLY A 365 -6.06 3.56 -15.97
C GLY A 365 -6.83 3.28 -17.26
N LEU A 366 -6.23 2.62 -18.22
CA LEU A 366 -6.83 2.44 -19.53
C LEU A 366 -6.92 0.96 -19.95
N TRP A 367 -7.98 0.66 -20.71
CA TRP A 367 -8.22 -0.65 -21.32
C TRP A 367 -8.74 -0.48 -22.74
N TYR A 368 -8.25 -1.30 -23.68
CA TYR A 368 -8.77 -1.39 -25.02
C TYR A 368 -9.91 -2.41 -25.04
N LEU A 369 -11.15 -1.91 -25.15
CA LEU A 369 -12.36 -2.72 -24.95
C LEU A 369 -13.26 -2.76 -26.18
N PRO A 370 -13.95 -3.92 -26.40
CA PRO A 370 -14.88 -4.11 -27.51
C PRO A 370 -16.31 -3.60 -27.25
N TYR A 371 -16.63 -3.27 -25.98
CA TYR A 371 -18.01 -3.00 -25.56
C TYR A 371 -18.57 -1.65 -26.02
N THR A 372 -17.69 -0.72 -26.40
CA THR A 372 -18.04 0.60 -26.94
C THR A 372 -17.14 0.86 -28.14
N PRO A 373 -17.55 0.45 -29.37
CA PRO A 373 -16.74 0.65 -30.57
C PRO A 373 -16.49 2.13 -30.87
N THR A 374 -15.38 2.42 -31.54
CA THR A 374 -15.08 3.77 -32.04
C THR A 374 -16.05 4.16 -33.16
N PRO A 375 -16.80 5.27 -33.07
CA PRO A 375 -17.65 5.73 -34.13
C PRO A 375 -16.86 5.97 -35.43
N GLY A 376 -17.21 5.24 -36.53
CA GLY A 376 -16.48 5.33 -37.80
C GLY A 376 -15.04 4.83 -37.81
N GLY A 377 -14.58 4.18 -36.73
CA GLY A 377 -13.22 3.65 -36.56
C GLY A 377 -13.17 2.16 -36.24
N ALA A 378 -12.28 1.75 -35.34
CA ALA A 378 -12.11 0.36 -34.94
C ALA A 378 -13.33 -0.19 -34.17
N ALA A 379 -13.50 -1.54 -34.22
CA ALA A 379 -14.45 -2.26 -33.38
C ALA A 379 -14.11 -2.19 -31.88
N LEU A 380 -13.01 -1.58 -31.54
CA LEU A 380 -12.49 -1.31 -30.20
C LEU A 380 -12.47 0.18 -29.92
N SER A 381 -12.44 0.55 -28.66
CA SER A 381 -12.04 1.89 -28.19
C SER A 381 -11.15 1.79 -26.96
N VAL A 382 -10.47 2.87 -26.60
CA VAL A 382 -9.74 2.97 -25.34
C VAL A 382 -10.67 3.56 -24.29
N ARG A 383 -11.03 2.77 -23.28
CA ARG A 383 -11.73 3.25 -22.08
C ARG A 383 -10.71 3.65 -21.04
N THR A 384 -10.86 4.81 -20.44
CA THR A 384 -10.08 5.25 -19.29
C THR A 384 -10.92 5.29 -18.02
N THR A 385 -10.27 5.11 -16.88
CA THR A 385 -10.72 5.62 -15.59
C THR A 385 -9.67 6.64 -15.14
N GLU A 386 -10.08 7.89 -14.99
CA GLU A 386 -9.20 9.02 -14.78
C GLU A 386 -9.30 9.51 -13.35
N TYR A 387 -8.18 9.97 -12.82
CA TYR A 387 -8.01 10.38 -11.44
C TYR A 387 -7.29 11.72 -11.38
N ASP A 388 -7.80 12.62 -10.56
CA ASP A 388 -7.15 13.87 -10.20
C ASP A 388 -7.37 14.12 -8.71
N ILE A 389 -6.28 14.21 -7.92
CA ILE A 389 -6.32 14.40 -6.48
C ILE A 389 -5.59 15.67 -6.10
N HIS A 390 -6.22 16.50 -5.27
CA HIS A 390 -5.62 17.60 -4.56
C HIS A 390 -5.91 17.43 -3.07
N ARG A 391 -4.91 17.02 -2.29
CA ARG A 391 -5.08 16.70 -0.90
C ARG A 391 -4.07 17.46 -0.06
N GLY A 392 -4.55 18.08 1.03
CA GLY A 392 -3.69 18.77 2.00
C GLY A 392 -4.19 18.58 3.41
N GLY A 393 -3.26 18.54 4.36
CA GLY A 393 -3.61 18.34 5.75
C GLY A 393 -2.55 18.83 6.73
N VAL A 394 -2.96 18.85 7.98
CA VAL A 394 -2.10 19.14 9.12
C VAL A 394 -2.39 18.13 10.23
N LEU A 395 -1.33 17.62 10.86
CA LEU A 395 -1.42 16.74 12.02
C LEU A 395 -0.35 17.11 13.04
N GLY A 396 -0.61 16.80 14.28
CA GLY A 396 0.36 17.05 15.33
C GLY A 396 -0.17 16.73 16.72
N HIS A 397 0.74 16.78 17.68
CA HIS A 397 0.44 16.57 19.08
C HIS A 397 1.34 17.37 20.00
N VAL A 398 0.85 17.58 21.20
CA VAL A 398 1.63 18.03 22.36
C VAL A 398 1.75 16.84 23.29
N ALA A 399 2.97 16.54 23.73
CA ALA A 399 3.22 15.53 24.76
C ALA A 399 3.78 16.19 26.03
N VAL A 400 3.36 15.66 27.19
CA VAL A 400 3.75 16.14 28.52
C VAL A 400 4.31 14.97 29.32
N ASP A 401 5.59 15.08 29.72
CA ASP A 401 6.31 14.09 30.54
C ASP A 401 6.38 14.57 31.99
N THR A 402 5.84 13.77 32.92
CA THR A 402 5.85 14.04 34.35
C THR A 402 6.45 12.90 35.16
N GLY A 403 7.62 12.40 34.74
CA GLY A 403 8.29 11.24 35.33
C GLY A 403 7.65 9.92 34.96
N PRO A 404 6.75 9.31 35.75
CA PRO A 404 6.14 8.03 35.41
C PRO A 404 5.06 8.14 34.32
N ASN A 405 4.60 9.34 34.01
CA ASN A 405 3.44 9.58 33.16
C ASN A 405 3.83 10.33 31.88
N HIS A 406 3.34 9.82 30.75
CA HIS A 406 3.46 10.45 29.43
C HIS A 406 2.07 10.65 28.84
N LEU A 407 1.61 11.91 28.85
CA LEU A 407 0.31 12.32 28.29
C LEU A 407 0.51 12.95 26.92
N GLU A 408 -0.23 12.49 25.93
CA GLU A 408 -0.22 13.01 24.56
C GLU A 408 -1.62 13.41 24.14
N ILE A 409 -1.76 14.62 23.58
CA ILE A 409 -3.01 15.15 23.02
C ILE A 409 -2.71 15.64 21.60
N GLY A 410 -3.44 15.13 20.63
CA GLY A 410 -3.19 15.49 19.25
C GLY A 410 -4.40 15.42 18.35
N GLY A 411 -4.17 15.71 17.07
CA GLY A 411 -5.21 15.68 16.05
C GLY A 411 -4.69 15.71 14.64
N TRP A 412 -5.61 15.49 13.72
CA TRP A 412 -5.39 15.51 12.28
C TRP A 412 -6.59 16.12 11.58
N TYR A 413 -6.31 17.03 10.65
CA TYR A 413 -7.29 17.56 9.70
C TYR A 413 -6.77 17.39 8.26
N GLU A 414 -7.62 16.91 7.36
CA GLU A 414 -7.33 16.77 5.93
C GLU A 414 -8.53 17.22 5.11
N SER A 415 -8.26 17.91 4.00
CA SER A 415 -9.20 18.13 2.91
C SER A 415 -8.65 17.49 1.65
N ASN A 416 -9.48 16.70 0.97
CA ASN A 416 -9.14 15.96 -0.24
C ASN A 416 -10.20 16.23 -1.31
N ASP A 417 -9.81 16.89 -2.39
CA ASP A 417 -10.60 17.04 -3.60
C ASP A 417 -10.15 15.99 -4.61
N PHE A 418 -11.09 15.17 -5.06
CA PHE A 418 -10.88 14.07 -5.98
C PHE A 418 -11.85 14.16 -7.14
N GLU A 419 -11.33 14.15 -8.38
CA GLU A 419 -12.12 14.00 -9.59
C GLU A 419 -11.93 12.61 -10.16
N ASN A 420 -13.04 11.96 -10.53
CA ASN A 420 -13.03 10.62 -11.12
C ASN A 420 -13.95 10.59 -12.33
N ALA A 421 -13.36 10.28 -13.48
CA ALA A 421 -14.08 10.23 -14.74
C ALA A 421 -13.85 8.93 -15.50
N ARG A 422 -14.80 8.53 -16.33
CA ARG A 422 -14.66 7.44 -17.29
C ARG A 422 -14.93 7.98 -18.68
N ARG A 423 -13.89 7.89 -19.52
CA ARG A 423 -13.89 8.44 -20.87
C ARG A 423 -13.52 7.40 -21.91
N PHE A 424 -13.93 7.61 -23.16
CA PHE A 424 -13.65 6.72 -24.28
C PHE A 424 -12.98 7.49 -25.40
N TYR A 425 -11.88 6.92 -25.92
CA TYR A 425 -11.04 7.52 -26.94
C TYR A 425 -11.03 6.64 -28.17
N GLY A 426 -11.17 7.29 -29.35
CA GLY A 426 -11.34 6.60 -30.61
C GLY A 426 -10.04 6.07 -31.21
N LEU A 427 -10.11 4.88 -31.81
CA LEU A 427 -9.07 4.25 -32.59
C LEU A 427 -9.39 4.41 -34.06
N ALA A 428 -8.49 5.04 -34.83
CA ALA A 428 -8.79 5.55 -36.19
C ALA A 428 -9.06 4.45 -37.22
N ASN A 429 -8.50 3.25 -37.06
CA ASN A 429 -8.62 2.20 -38.06
C ASN A 429 -8.66 0.80 -37.44
N GLN A 430 -8.89 -0.25 -38.28
CA GLN A 430 -9.04 -1.65 -37.87
C GLN A 430 -7.73 -2.44 -37.87
N SER A 431 -6.62 -1.88 -38.33
CA SER A 431 -5.38 -2.61 -38.56
C SER A 431 -4.24 -2.25 -37.62
N THR A 432 -4.23 -1.03 -37.07
CA THR A 432 -3.18 -0.55 -36.16
C THR A 432 -3.77 0.25 -35.01
N ALA A 433 -3.26 0.05 -33.81
CA ALA A 433 -3.59 0.86 -32.67
C ALA A 433 -3.01 2.27 -32.85
N SER A 434 -3.87 3.29 -32.95
CA SER A 434 -3.46 4.68 -33.19
C SER A 434 -3.15 5.45 -31.91
N LEU A 435 -3.38 4.87 -30.74
CA LEU A 435 -3.16 5.49 -29.43
C LEU A 435 -2.26 4.58 -28.58
N PRO A 436 -1.00 4.96 -28.32
CA PRO A 436 -0.09 4.18 -27.46
C PRO A 436 -0.59 4.07 -26.00
N SER A 437 -0.49 2.89 -25.40
CA SER A 437 -1.04 2.64 -24.05
C SER A 437 -0.30 3.39 -22.93
N LEU A 438 0.98 3.68 -23.10
CA LEU A 438 1.80 4.37 -22.10
C LEU A 438 1.80 5.92 -22.23
N GLU A 439 0.85 6.48 -22.95
CA GLU A 439 0.68 7.92 -23.09
C GLU A 439 -0.71 8.35 -22.60
N PHE A 440 -0.78 9.51 -21.91
CA PHE A 440 -2.04 10.10 -21.50
C PHE A 440 -2.94 10.41 -22.69
N LYS A 441 -4.21 10.01 -22.58
CA LYS A 441 -5.21 10.25 -23.62
C LYS A 441 -5.84 11.64 -23.47
N SER A 442 -6.16 12.26 -24.59
CA SER A 442 -6.88 13.54 -24.68
C SER A 442 -7.93 13.47 -25.77
N ASN A 443 -8.96 14.35 -25.71
CA ASN A 443 -10.06 14.44 -26.68
C ASN A 443 -10.93 13.17 -26.76
N PRO A 444 -11.66 12.81 -25.69
CA PRO A 444 -12.59 11.67 -25.69
C PRO A 444 -13.76 11.92 -26.65
N PHE A 445 -14.22 10.88 -27.33
CA PHE A 445 -15.47 10.95 -28.08
C PHE A 445 -16.72 10.75 -27.21
N PHE A 446 -16.54 10.15 -26.04
CA PHE A 446 -17.63 9.90 -25.11
C PHE A 446 -17.14 9.94 -23.65
N THR A 447 -17.90 10.61 -22.79
CA THR A 447 -17.73 10.60 -21.33
C THR A 447 -18.92 9.89 -20.71
N GLN A 448 -18.68 8.72 -20.11
CA GLN A 448 -19.72 7.92 -19.46
C GLN A 448 -20.14 8.54 -18.14
N PHE A 449 -19.17 8.96 -17.34
CA PHE A 449 -19.37 9.74 -16.13
C PHE A 449 -18.18 10.65 -15.86
N ASP A 450 -18.45 11.72 -15.13
CA ASP A 450 -17.49 12.60 -14.52
C ASP A 450 -18.08 13.11 -13.21
N ALA A 451 -17.35 12.93 -12.10
CA ALA A 451 -17.83 13.30 -10.78
C ALA A 451 -16.68 13.84 -9.91
N LYS A 452 -17.01 14.87 -9.12
CA LYS A 452 -16.13 15.45 -8.13
C LYS A 452 -16.55 15.04 -6.73
N PHE A 453 -15.55 14.69 -5.93
CA PHE A 453 -15.69 14.30 -4.54
C PHE A 453 -14.88 15.25 -3.69
N ASN A 454 -15.42 15.64 -2.54
CA ASN A 454 -14.69 16.33 -1.51
C ASN A 454 -14.80 15.50 -0.22
N THR A 455 -13.66 15.16 0.38
CA THR A 455 -13.58 14.44 1.65
C THR A 455 -12.90 15.31 2.68
N GLU A 456 -13.58 15.58 3.78
CA GLU A 456 -13.03 16.27 4.94
C GLU A 456 -12.88 15.28 6.09
N THR A 457 -11.70 15.18 6.65
CA THR A 457 -11.38 14.31 7.79
C THR A 457 -10.95 15.15 8.98
N LEU A 458 -11.54 14.87 10.13
CA LEU A 458 -11.15 15.42 11.42
C LEU A 458 -10.95 14.28 12.41
N MET A 459 -9.77 14.21 13.01
CA MET A 459 -9.44 13.29 14.09
C MET A 459 -8.85 14.06 15.27
N TYR A 460 -9.19 13.67 16.48
CA TYR A 460 -8.48 14.04 17.69
C TYR A 460 -8.19 12.79 18.52
N TYR A 461 -7.22 12.88 19.42
CA TYR A 461 -6.95 11.81 20.37
C TYR A 461 -6.35 12.34 21.67
N VAL A 462 -6.53 11.52 22.70
CA VAL A 462 -5.87 11.66 24.00
C VAL A 462 -5.31 10.29 24.36
N SER A 463 -4.04 10.24 24.69
CA SER A 463 -3.34 9.02 25.07
C SER A 463 -2.51 9.27 26.31
N ASP A 464 -2.57 8.37 27.27
CA ASP A 464 -1.76 8.42 28.48
C ASP A 464 -1.04 7.09 28.71
N LYS A 465 0.22 7.15 29.14
CA LYS A 465 1.05 5.99 29.47
C LYS A 465 1.66 6.21 30.85
N LEU A 466 1.27 5.36 31.79
CA LEU A 466 1.72 5.37 33.16
C LEU A 466 2.63 4.18 33.44
N THR A 467 3.87 4.43 33.86
CA THR A 467 4.87 3.41 34.19
C THR A 467 5.06 3.32 35.71
N LEU A 468 4.72 2.17 36.29
CA LEU A 468 4.76 1.87 37.72
C LEU A 468 5.71 0.70 37.97
N GLY A 469 7.02 0.96 38.02
CA GLY A 469 8.03 -0.10 38.09
C GLY A 469 7.97 -1.02 36.87
N ASP A 470 7.67 -2.29 37.07
CA ASP A 470 7.58 -3.30 36.01
C ASP A 470 6.25 -3.27 35.25
N LEU A 471 5.24 -2.56 35.74
CA LEU A 471 3.94 -2.43 35.13
C LEU A 471 3.83 -1.13 34.33
N THR A 472 3.46 -1.20 33.06
CA THR A 472 3.10 -0.05 32.24
C THR A 472 1.66 -0.19 31.82
N LEU A 473 0.84 0.81 32.14
CA LEU A 473 -0.53 0.92 31.70
C LEU A 473 -0.62 1.99 30.62
N SER A 474 -1.35 1.73 29.56
CA SER A 474 -1.65 2.71 28.51
C SER A 474 -3.14 2.79 28.29
N GLY A 475 -3.65 4.00 28.11
CA GLY A 475 -5.07 4.20 27.89
C GLY A 475 -5.35 5.50 27.16
N GLY A 476 -6.46 5.54 26.45
CA GLY A 476 -6.89 6.73 25.75
C GLY A 476 -8.02 6.43 24.78
N TRP A 477 -8.35 7.42 23.98
CA TRP A 477 -9.34 7.29 22.92
C TRP A 477 -9.05 8.27 21.79
N LYS A 478 -9.58 7.97 20.61
CA LYS A 478 -9.65 8.92 19.50
C LYS A 478 -11.09 9.15 19.09
N GLY A 479 -11.35 10.34 18.55
CA GLY A 479 -12.58 10.66 17.83
C GLY A 479 -12.27 10.87 16.37
N LEU A 480 -13.11 10.35 15.49
CA LEU A 480 -12.95 10.45 14.03
C LEU A 480 -14.27 10.86 13.40
N GLN A 481 -14.19 11.84 12.48
CA GLN A 481 -15.27 12.24 11.60
C GLN A 481 -14.75 12.36 10.17
N VAL A 482 -15.43 11.72 9.23
CA VAL A 482 -15.15 11.83 7.80
C VAL A 482 -16.44 12.21 7.09
N VAL A 483 -16.40 13.34 6.39
CA VAL A 483 -17.53 13.86 5.64
C VAL A 483 -17.20 13.76 4.15
N ASN A 484 -17.95 12.94 3.44
CA ASN A 484 -17.83 12.75 2.00
C ASN A 484 -18.97 13.50 1.28
N ARG A 485 -18.61 14.29 0.27
CA ARG A 485 -19.55 14.98 -0.62
C ARG A 485 -19.25 14.58 -2.05
N ALA A 486 -20.29 14.33 -2.83
CA ALA A 486 -20.19 14.00 -4.26
C ALA A 486 -21.04 14.95 -5.10
N LYS A 487 -20.51 15.31 -6.28
CA LYS A 487 -21.20 16.10 -7.30
C LYS A 487 -20.97 15.44 -8.66
N ALA A 488 -22.04 14.94 -9.29
CA ALA A 488 -21.99 14.50 -10.66
C ALA A 488 -21.87 15.71 -11.61
N ILE A 489 -20.95 15.62 -12.59
CA ILE A 489 -20.75 16.61 -13.65
C ILE A 489 -21.32 16.08 -14.95
N VAL A 490 -21.00 14.82 -15.28
CA VAL A 490 -21.53 14.10 -16.43
C VAL A 490 -22.05 12.74 -15.94
N GLY A 491 -23.15 12.28 -16.56
CA GLY A 491 -23.75 10.99 -16.24
C GLY A 491 -24.74 11.03 -15.07
N THR A 492 -25.14 9.86 -14.57
CA THR A 492 -26.23 9.66 -13.62
C THR A 492 -25.77 9.17 -12.26
N LEU A 493 -24.47 9.35 -11.93
CA LEU A 493 -23.95 8.97 -10.62
C LEU A 493 -24.61 9.78 -9.50
N ALA A 494 -24.71 9.15 -8.34
CA ALA A 494 -25.31 9.76 -7.17
C ALA A 494 -24.52 10.98 -6.69
N ALA A 495 -25.25 12.03 -6.33
CA ALA A 495 -24.71 13.24 -5.70
C ALA A 495 -25.28 13.41 -4.29
N GLY A 496 -24.51 14.06 -3.42
CA GLY A 496 -24.95 14.33 -2.05
C GLY A 496 -23.85 14.25 -1.02
N ARG A 497 -24.26 13.98 0.24
CA ARG A 497 -23.38 13.91 1.40
C ARG A 497 -23.63 12.64 2.19
N ILE A 498 -22.55 12.01 2.65
CA ILE A 498 -22.57 10.93 3.64
C ILE A 498 -21.49 11.20 4.69
N GLU A 499 -21.70 10.74 5.90
CA GLU A 499 -20.80 10.96 7.03
C GLU A 499 -20.55 9.65 7.76
N ALA A 500 -19.29 9.40 8.10
CA ALA A 500 -18.87 8.39 9.07
C ALA A 500 -18.31 9.10 10.29
N LYS A 501 -18.82 8.78 11.49
CA LYS A 501 -18.42 9.47 12.71
C LYS A 501 -18.54 8.56 13.94
N ASP A 502 -17.46 8.57 14.74
CA ASP A 502 -17.44 8.09 16.10
C ASP A 502 -16.47 8.94 16.92
N TRP A 503 -16.97 9.57 17.99
CA TRP A 503 -16.18 10.46 18.82
C TRP A 503 -15.47 9.76 19.98
N PHE A 504 -15.69 8.45 20.16
CA PHE A 504 -15.11 7.70 21.26
C PHE A 504 -14.73 6.28 20.83
N LEU A 505 -13.49 6.15 20.34
CA LEU A 505 -12.85 4.89 19.96
C LEU A 505 -11.74 4.60 20.97
N PRO A 506 -12.02 3.87 22.07
CA PRO A 506 -11.06 3.62 23.13
C PRO A 506 -9.98 2.64 22.73
N GLN A 507 -8.80 2.82 23.36
CA GLN A 507 -7.68 1.89 23.37
C GLN A 507 -7.14 1.81 24.78
N VAL A 508 -6.99 0.59 25.32
CA VAL A 508 -6.34 0.35 26.60
C VAL A 508 -5.38 -0.81 26.50
N GLY A 509 -4.28 -0.74 27.22
CA GLY A 509 -3.26 -1.77 27.21
C GLY A 509 -2.50 -1.85 28.52
N ALA A 510 -1.96 -3.01 28.80
CA ALA A 510 -1.08 -3.27 29.93
C ALA A 510 0.14 -4.06 29.47
N LEU A 511 1.30 -3.69 29.98
CA LEU A 511 2.57 -4.37 29.79
C LEU A 511 3.16 -4.67 31.15
N TYR A 512 3.58 -5.90 31.40
CA TYR A 512 4.27 -6.32 32.61
C TYR A 512 5.63 -6.94 32.30
N ARG A 513 6.70 -6.40 32.89
CA ARG A 513 8.06 -6.89 32.72
C ARG A 513 8.41 -7.91 33.80
N ILE A 514 9.02 -9.01 33.37
CA ILE A 514 9.47 -10.08 34.26
C ILE A 514 10.98 -10.22 34.11
N GLY A 515 11.74 -9.75 35.10
CA GLY A 515 13.18 -9.92 35.14
C GLY A 515 13.96 -9.34 33.97
N GLY A 516 13.49 -8.31 33.32
CA GLY A 516 14.19 -7.61 32.22
C GLY A 516 14.31 -8.36 30.89
N GLN A 517 13.95 -9.64 30.84
CA GLN A 517 14.05 -10.49 29.64
C GLN A 517 12.70 -10.86 29.05
N THR A 518 11.65 -10.84 29.82
CA THR A 518 10.32 -11.27 29.44
C THR A 518 9.33 -10.14 29.63
N GLU A 519 8.44 -9.96 28.68
CA GLU A 519 7.31 -9.04 28.77
C GLU A 519 6.02 -9.79 28.45
N LEU A 520 4.99 -9.51 29.23
CA LEU A 520 3.60 -9.91 28.94
C LEU A 520 2.81 -8.67 28.62
N PHE A 521 1.94 -8.74 27.63
CA PHE A 521 1.09 -7.62 27.24
C PHE A 521 -0.32 -8.07 26.96
N ALA A 522 -1.27 -7.14 27.17
CA ALA A 522 -2.66 -7.29 26.75
C ALA A 522 -3.18 -5.93 26.27
N THR A 523 -4.01 -5.93 25.22
CA THR A 523 -4.61 -4.71 24.70
C THR A 523 -6.04 -4.95 24.21
N PHE A 524 -6.85 -3.91 24.34
CA PHE A 524 -8.15 -3.77 23.72
C PHE A 524 -8.19 -2.49 22.92
N THR A 525 -8.77 -2.54 21.69
CA THR A 525 -8.87 -1.38 20.80
C THR A 525 -10.13 -1.41 20.00
N GLN A 526 -10.79 -0.26 19.87
CA GLN A 526 -11.87 -0.04 18.92
C GLN A 526 -11.40 0.84 17.76
N ASN A 527 -11.76 0.46 16.53
CA ASN A 527 -11.47 1.24 15.34
C ASN A 527 -12.69 1.31 14.41
N MET A 528 -12.70 2.33 13.57
CA MET A 528 -13.71 2.58 12.55
C MET A 528 -13.04 2.79 11.19
N ARG A 529 -13.68 2.33 10.11
CA ARG A 529 -13.33 2.70 8.74
C ARG A 529 -14.40 3.58 8.13
N ALA A 530 -14.00 4.71 7.57
CA ALA A 530 -14.86 5.64 6.88
C ALA A 530 -15.31 5.09 5.51
N PHE A 531 -16.35 5.71 4.93
CA PHE A 531 -16.80 5.39 3.57
C PHE A 531 -15.79 5.91 2.53
N THR A 532 -15.58 5.14 1.47
CA THR A 532 -14.76 5.56 0.32
C THR A 532 -15.57 6.52 -0.56
N SER A 533 -14.92 7.57 -1.04
CA SER A 533 -15.49 8.55 -1.97
C SER A 533 -14.95 8.33 -3.39
N ALA A 534 -15.71 7.68 -4.26
CA ALA A 534 -15.32 7.41 -5.64
C ALA A 534 -16.53 7.12 -6.53
N ALA A 535 -16.33 7.16 -7.84
CA ALA A 535 -17.34 6.79 -8.83
C ALA A 535 -17.39 5.29 -9.14
N VAL A 536 -16.54 4.49 -8.51
CA VAL A 536 -16.39 3.05 -8.77
C VAL A 536 -16.57 2.23 -7.50
N GLY A 537 -16.66 0.92 -7.64
CA GLY A 537 -17.08 -0.01 -6.59
C GLY A 537 -16.45 0.21 -5.21
N GLY A 538 -17.22 -0.11 -4.16
CA GLY A 538 -16.85 0.09 -2.75
C GLY A 538 -17.23 1.48 -2.20
N SER A 539 -17.78 2.37 -3.03
CA SER A 539 -18.23 3.70 -2.63
C SER A 539 -19.77 3.78 -2.57
N PRO A 540 -20.35 4.48 -1.59
CA PRO A 540 -21.79 4.77 -1.55
C PRO A 540 -22.28 5.57 -2.76
N PHE A 541 -21.39 6.28 -3.44
CA PHE A 541 -21.72 7.12 -4.60
C PHE A 541 -21.61 6.37 -5.94
N ALA A 542 -21.06 5.16 -5.95
CA ALA A 542 -20.93 4.33 -7.17
C ALA A 542 -22.28 3.69 -7.57
N THR A 543 -23.37 4.43 -7.49
CA THR A 543 -24.76 4.01 -7.76
C THR A 543 -25.56 5.16 -8.33
N THR A 544 -26.84 4.94 -8.64
CA THR A 544 -27.78 6.00 -9.04
C THR A 544 -28.22 6.83 -7.82
N GLN A 545 -28.84 8.00 -8.08
CA GLN A 545 -29.39 8.83 -7.00
C GLN A 545 -30.41 8.07 -6.14
N VAL A 546 -31.30 7.33 -6.79
CA VAL A 546 -32.28 6.48 -6.08
C VAL A 546 -31.58 5.43 -5.20
N GLY A 547 -30.51 4.82 -5.72
CA GLY A 547 -29.72 3.85 -4.94
C GLY A 547 -29.08 4.50 -3.71
N LEU A 548 -28.47 5.67 -3.83
CA LEU A 548 -27.90 6.38 -2.68
C LEU A 548 -28.99 6.78 -1.66
N ASP A 549 -30.13 7.29 -2.10
CA ASP A 549 -31.20 7.73 -1.21
C ASP A 549 -31.79 6.58 -0.38
N LEU A 550 -31.78 5.36 -0.94
CA LEU A 550 -32.20 4.14 -0.22
C LEU A 550 -31.19 3.72 0.86
N ILE A 551 -29.89 3.87 0.62
CA ILE A 551 -28.85 3.32 1.49
C ILE A 551 -28.27 4.35 2.48
N ARG A 552 -28.21 5.63 2.12
CA ARG A 552 -27.43 6.66 2.87
C ARG A 552 -27.78 6.78 4.35
N ASN A 553 -29.04 6.52 4.74
CA ASN A 553 -29.48 6.59 6.13
C ASN A 553 -29.34 5.27 6.90
N SER A 554 -29.13 4.15 6.20
CA SER A 554 -28.97 2.82 6.78
C SER A 554 -27.53 2.34 6.84
N LEU A 555 -26.64 2.89 5.98
CA LEU A 555 -25.23 2.53 5.98
C LEU A 555 -24.56 2.97 7.28
N LYS A 556 -23.81 2.02 7.85
CA LYS A 556 -22.97 2.24 9.03
C LYS A 556 -21.50 2.05 8.63
N PRO A 557 -20.58 2.86 9.16
CA PRO A 557 -19.16 2.63 8.97
C PRO A 557 -18.77 1.26 9.55
N GLU A 558 -17.77 0.64 8.92
CA GLU A 558 -17.18 -0.60 9.43
C GLU A 558 -16.51 -0.34 10.78
N ARG A 559 -16.57 -1.29 11.70
CA ARG A 559 -16.02 -1.20 13.05
C ARG A 559 -15.33 -2.49 13.45
N SER A 560 -14.20 -2.40 14.13
CA SER A 560 -13.50 -3.52 14.75
C SER A 560 -13.32 -3.32 16.25
N ASP A 561 -13.61 -4.35 17.04
CA ASP A 561 -13.29 -4.48 18.44
C ASP A 561 -12.23 -5.58 18.56
N SER A 562 -10.98 -5.18 18.85
CA SER A 562 -9.81 -6.04 18.83
C SER A 562 -9.30 -6.31 20.23
N TYR A 563 -9.08 -7.58 20.56
CA TYR A 563 -8.48 -8.06 21.80
C TYR A 563 -7.20 -8.80 21.46
N GLU A 564 -6.13 -8.50 22.16
CA GLU A 564 -4.82 -9.14 21.94
C GLU A 564 -4.15 -9.41 23.28
N VAL A 565 -3.51 -10.57 23.41
CA VAL A 565 -2.68 -10.94 24.52
C VAL A 565 -1.43 -11.62 24.01
N GLY A 566 -0.28 -11.32 24.59
CA GLY A 566 0.97 -11.93 24.13
C GLY A 566 2.11 -11.80 25.12
N GLY A 567 3.23 -12.34 24.70
CA GLY A 567 4.49 -12.26 25.44
C GLY A 567 5.68 -12.12 24.49
N ARG A 568 6.74 -11.50 25.00
CA ARG A 568 8.02 -11.37 24.34
C ARG A 568 9.12 -11.85 25.27
N PHE A 569 10.13 -12.43 24.65
CA PHE A 569 11.30 -12.96 25.38
C PHE A 569 12.57 -12.62 24.63
N ARG A 570 13.63 -12.24 25.33
CA ARG A 570 14.97 -12.03 24.78
C ARG A 570 16.06 -12.57 25.72
N MET A 571 17.03 -13.30 25.16
CA MET A 571 18.18 -13.80 25.89
C MET A 571 19.29 -14.24 24.92
N ASN A 572 20.52 -13.78 25.14
CA ASN A 572 21.72 -14.29 24.44
C ASN A 572 21.59 -14.38 22.91
N GLY A 573 21.16 -13.28 22.26
CA GLY A 573 20.98 -13.22 20.78
C GLY A 573 19.72 -13.87 20.27
N PHE A 574 18.88 -14.47 21.11
CA PHE A 574 17.58 -14.99 20.79
C PHE A 574 16.48 -14.03 21.25
N GLN A 575 15.54 -13.73 20.35
CA GLN A 575 14.32 -12.98 20.64
C GLN A 575 13.12 -13.75 20.10
N ALA A 576 12.03 -13.75 20.84
CA ALA A 576 10.78 -14.38 20.42
C ALA A 576 9.58 -13.55 20.86
N SER A 577 8.51 -13.66 20.09
CA SER A 577 7.18 -13.11 20.41
C SER A 577 6.11 -14.13 20.09
N ILE A 578 5.12 -14.22 20.97
CA ILE A 578 3.86 -14.93 20.72
C ILE A 578 2.69 -14.01 21.04
N ALA A 579 1.70 -13.96 20.17
CA ALA A 579 0.48 -13.20 20.40
C ALA A 579 -0.75 -14.00 19.93
N GLY A 580 -1.79 -14.02 20.77
CA GLY A 580 -3.12 -14.47 20.40
C GLY A 580 -4.03 -13.26 20.22
N TYR A 581 -4.91 -13.30 19.24
CA TYR A 581 -5.84 -12.22 18.96
C TYR A 581 -7.26 -12.71 18.68
N TYR A 582 -8.22 -11.85 18.99
CA TYR A 582 -9.63 -12.00 18.62
C TYR A 582 -10.17 -10.63 18.19
N VAL A 583 -10.84 -10.60 17.04
CA VAL A 583 -11.45 -9.38 16.51
C VAL A 583 -12.90 -9.64 16.15
N ASP A 584 -13.79 -8.84 16.72
CA ASP A 584 -15.20 -8.74 16.30
C ASP A 584 -15.31 -7.59 15.28
N PHE A 585 -15.49 -7.95 14.01
CA PHE A 585 -15.60 -6.99 12.92
C PHE A 585 -17.05 -6.88 12.48
N SER A 586 -17.65 -5.74 12.76
CA SER A 586 -19.08 -5.47 12.55
C SER A 586 -19.32 -4.47 11.41
N ASN A 587 -20.55 -4.44 10.92
CA ASN A 587 -21.01 -3.55 9.85
C ASN A 587 -20.20 -3.68 8.55
N ARG A 588 -19.66 -4.88 8.25
CA ARG A 588 -18.86 -5.09 7.03
C ARG A 588 -19.59 -4.58 5.80
N LEU A 589 -18.88 -3.79 4.99
CA LEU A 589 -19.35 -3.25 3.73
C LEU A 589 -18.92 -4.16 2.58
N LEU A 590 -19.87 -4.62 1.78
CA LEU A 590 -19.59 -5.30 0.52
C LEU A 590 -20.28 -4.57 -0.63
N SER A 591 -19.55 -4.48 -1.75
CA SER A 591 -20.07 -4.03 -3.02
C SER A 591 -20.33 -5.26 -3.88
N LEU A 592 -21.58 -5.48 -4.22
CA LEU A 592 -21.98 -6.61 -5.07
C LEU A 592 -22.05 -6.09 -6.52
N ALA A 593 -21.11 -6.55 -7.35
CA ALA A 593 -21.12 -6.23 -8.78
C ALA A 593 -22.01 -7.22 -9.54
N ASN A 594 -22.79 -6.69 -10.49
CA ASN A 594 -23.56 -7.49 -11.43
C ASN A 594 -22.88 -7.44 -12.81
N GLY A 595 -22.26 -8.54 -13.23
CA GLY A 595 -21.60 -8.70 -14.52
C GLY A 595 -20.07 -8.48 -14.48
N THR A 596 -19.45 -8.50 -15.65
CA THR A 596 -18.00 -8.32 -15.80
C THR A 596 -17.59 -6.88 -15.44
N GLY A 597 -16.49 -6.71 -14.70
CA GLY A 597 -15.95 -5.40 -14.30
C GLY A 597 -15.69 -4.45 -15.48
N GLY A 598 -15.48 -5.02 -16.67
CA GLY A 598 -15.34 -4.30 -17.94
C GLY A 598 -16.57 -3.48 -18.34
N ALA A 599 -17.77 -3.98 -18.08
CA ALA A 599 -19.03 -3.35 -18.51
C ALA A 599 -19.46 -2.13 -17.67
N GLY A 600 -18.86 -1.89 -16.50
CA GLY A 600 -19.13 -0.72 -15.66
C GLY A 600 -20.53 -0.68 -15.04
N ASN A 601 -21.10 -1.83 -14.72
CA ASN A 601 -22.42 -1.93 -14.12
C ASN A 601 -22.45 -1.28 -12.72
N PRO A 602 -23.57 -0.61 -12.35
CA PRO A 602 -23.71 -0.03 -11.02
C PRO A 602 -23.63 -1.12 -9.94
N THR A 603 -22.92 -0.82 -8.86
CA THR A 603 -22.80 -1.69 -7.69
C THR A 603 -23.72 -1.19 -6.59
N THR A 604 -24.15 -2.09 -5.70
CA THR A 604 -24.88 -1.71 -4.50
C THR A 604 -24.01 -1.98 -3.29
N LEU A 605 -23.73 -0.93 -2.50
CA LEU A 605 -22.99 -1.03 -1.25
C LEU A 605 -23.95 -1.31 -0.10
N GLN A 606 -23.64 -2.31 0.73
CA GLN A 606 -24.48 -2.68 1.88
C GLN A 606 -23.62 -3.15 3.05
N ASN A 607 -24.16 -2.96 4.27
CA ASN A 607 -23.65 -3.66 5.44
C ASN A 607 -24.16 -5.11 5.43
N VAL A 608 -23.24 -6.06 5.41
CA VAL A 608 -23.51 -7.48 5.22
C VAL A 608 -23.25 -8.32 6.48
N GLY A 609 -23.48 -7.75 7.66
CA GLY A 609 -23.29 -8.44 8.92
C GLY A 609 -21.89 -8.31 9.51
N SER A 610 -21.43 -9.35 10.18
CA SER A 610 -20.19 -9.36 10.95
C SER A 610 -19.24 -10.47 10.51
N VAL A 611 -17.96 -10.27 10.84
CA VAL A 611 -16.89 -11.25 10.64
C VAL A 611 -16.17 -11.45 11.97
N ARG A 612 -15.84 -12.69 12.29
CA ARG A 612 -15.00 -13.04 13.42
C ARG A 612 -13.61 -13.40 12.92
N ASN A 613 -12.59 -12.67 13.39
CA ASN A 613 -11.19 -12.96 13.10
C ASN A 613 -10.48 -13.38 14.37
N TYR A 614 -9.76 -14.50 14.36
CA TYR A 614 -8.96 -14.93 15.50
C TYR A 614 -7.77 -15.75 15.05
N GLY A 615 -6.73 -15.74 15.85
CA GLY A 615 -5.53 -16.47 15.49
C GLY A 615 -4.41 -16.36 16.51
N VAL A 616 -3.29 -16.97 16.14
CA VAL A 616 -2.04 -16.97 16.91
C VAL A 616 -0.89 -16.66 15.96
N GLU A 617 0.02 -15.82 16.43
CA GLU A 617 1.23 -15.43 15.72
C GLU A 617 2.45 -15.70 16.59
N VAL A 618 3.48 -16.33 16.01
CA VAL A 618 4.75 -16.63 16.67
C VAL A 618 5.87 -16.11 15.78
N THR A 619 6.84 -15.44 16.37
CA THR A 619 8.03 -14.94 15.67
C THR A 619 9.24 -15.20 16.51
N GLY A 620 10.33 -15.61 15.88
CA GLY A 620 11.63 -15.77 16.51
C GLY A 620 12.75 -15.24 15.62
N THR A 621 13.74 -14.61 16.23
CA THR A 621 15.01 -14.23 15.61
C THR A 621 16.15 -14.73 16.47
N TYR A 622 17.19 -15.28 15.86
CA TYR A 622 18.34 -15.82 16.56
C TYR A 622 19.65 -15.46 15.87
N LYS A 623 20.46 -14.69 16.55
CA LYS A 623 21.83 -14.38 16.14
C LYS A 623 22.75 -15.48 16.65
N VAL A 624 22.99 -16.49 15.80
CA VAL A 624 23.77 -17.71 16.16
C VAL A 624 25.23 -17.36 16.47
N VAL A 625 25.80 -16.54 15.60
CA VAL A 625 27.12 -15.88 15.73
C VAL A 625 27.01 -14.49 15.11
N PRO A 626 27.96 -13.57 15.31
CA PRO A 626 27.84 -12.20 14.75
C PRO A 626 27.50 -12.14 13.26
N ALA A 627 27.97 -13.10 12.47
CA ALA A 627 27.74 -13.14 11.01
C ALA A 627 26.51 -13.97 10.61
N VAL A 628 25.84 -14.71 11.50
CA VAL A 628 24.75 -15.63 11.13
C VAL A 628 23.50 -15.30 11.91
N SER A 629 22.46 -14.92 11.21
CA SER A 629 21.14 -14.65 11.77
C SER A 629 20.08 -15.55 11.15
N LEU A 630 19.18 -16.04 11.98
CA LEU A 630 18.03 -16.86 11.61
C LEU A 630 16.75 -16.12 12.00
N TYR A 631 15.77 -16.16 11.14
CA TYR A 631 14.42 -15.64 11.39
C TYR A 631 13.38 -16.69 11.04
N ALA A 632 12.33 -16.79 11.84
CA ALA A 632 11.15 -17.59 11.53
C ALA A 632 9.90 -16.92 12.08
N SER A 633 8.81 -16.99 11.33
CA SER A 633 7.47 -16.60 11.79
C SER A 633 6.43 -17.61 11.35
N TYR A 634 5.45 -17.83 12.20
CA TYR A 634 4.27 -18.64 11.92
C TYR A 634 3.03 -17.87 12.30
N SER A 635 2.01 -17.93 11.47
CA SER A 635 0.69 -17.41 11.80
C SER A 635 -0.40 -18.42 11.42
N TYR A 636 -1.29 -18.63 12.37
CA TYR A 636 -2.59 -19.23 12.16
C TYR A 636 -3.64 -18.15 12.30
N GLY A 637 -4.50 -17.95 11.29
CA GLY A 637 -5.54 -16.95 11.32
C GLY A 637 -6.81 -17.40 10.61
N LYS A 638 -7.94 -17.29 11.29
CA LYS A 638 -9.25 -17.62 10.74
C LYS A 638 -10.17 -16.41 10.75
N ALA A 639 -10.67 -16.06 9.57
CA ALA A 639 -11.64 -15.00 9.36
C ALA A 639 -12.94 -15.62 8.79
N GLU A 640 -14.03 -15.55 9.53
CA GLU A 640 -15.30 -16.21 9.17
C GLU A 640 -16.47 -15.23 9.22
N TYR A 641 -17.34 -15.30 8.21
CA TYR A 641 -18.64 -14.63 8.23
C TYR A 641 -19.54 -15.23 9.32
N ARG A 642 -20.15 -14.37 10.13
CA ARG A 642 -21.11 -14.80 11.17
C ARG A 642 -22.55 -14.80 10.66
N ASP A 643 -22.81 -14.08 9.57
CA ASP A 643 -24.12 -13.84 9.02
C ASP A 643 -24.16 -14.22 7.53
N ASN A 644 -25.36 -14.54 7.04
CA ASN A 644 -25.59 -14.61 5.60
C ASN A 644 -25.71 -13.20 5.04
N VAL A 645 -25.17 -12.99 3.84
CA VAL A 645 -25.38 -11.75 3.10
C VAL A 645 -26.77 -11.76 2.49
N ILE A 646 -27.62 -10.86 2.96
CA ILE A 646 -28.95 -10.62 2.41
C ILE A 646 -28.89 -9.25 1.75
N SER A 647 -28.85 -9.20 0.42
CA SER A 647 -28.89 -7.92 -0.29
C SER A 647 -30.33 -7.51 -0.56
N THR A 648 -30.67 -6.26 -0.19
CA THR A 648 -31.96 -5.67 -0.53
C THR A 648 -32.02 -5.39 -2.03
N ALA A 649 -33.18 -5.66 -2.66
CA ALA A 649 -33.41 -5.31 -4.05
C ALA A 649 -33.30 -3.79 -4.25
N VAL A 650 -32.46 -3.35 -5.22
CA VAL A 650 -32.33 -1.95 -5.60
C VAL A 650 -32.60 -1.85 -7.10
N GLY A 651 -33.70 -1.18 -7.46
CA GLY A 651 -34.12 -1.06 -8.85
C GLY A 651 -34.54 -2.40 -9.46
N SER A 652 -33.96 -2.75 -10.62
CA SER A 652 -34.20 -4.02 -11.31
C SER A 652 -33.38 -5.20 -10.75
N ILE A 653 -32.54 -4.96 -9.75
CA ILE A 653 -31.73 -6.00 -9.12
C ILE A 653 -32.58 -6.64 -8.01
N GLY A 654 -32.92 -7.90 -8.18
CA GLY A 654 -33.64 -8.69 -7.16
C GLY A 654 -32.83 -8.90 -5.88
N GLN A 655 -33.50 -9.32 -4.81
CA GLN A 655 -32.85 -9.72 -3.57
C GLN A 655 -31.86 -10.87 -3.87
N ILE A 656 -30.60 -10.71 -3.42
CA ILE A 656 -29.56 -11.73 -3.57
C ILE A 656 -29.22 -12.25 -2.18
N ASP A 657 -29.67 -13.48 -1.86
CA ASP A 657 -29.26 -14.16 -0.65
C ASP A 657 -28.01 -14.98 -0.93
N THR A 658 -27.00 -14.79 -0.11
CA THR A 658 -25.74 -15.52 -0.19
C THR A 658 -25.45 -16.17 1.16
N ALA A 659 -25.42 -17.50 1.17
CA ALA A 659 -25.18 -18.30 2.38
C ALA A 659 -23.70 -18.22 2.81
N THR A 660 -23.29 -17.06 3.31
CA THR A 660 -21.91 -16.79 3.72
C THR A 660 -21.60 -17.20 5.15
N LYS A 661 -22.59 -17.41 6.00
CA LYS A 661 -22.37 -17.80 7.40
C LYS A 661 -21.48 -19.04 7.52
N GLY A 662 -20.40 -18.93 8.31
CA GLY A 662 -19.39 -19.98 8.48
C GLY A 662 -18.40 -20.12 7.33
N LYS A 663 -18.50 -19.29 6.28
CA LYS A 663 -17.51 -19.25 5.18
C LYS A 663 -16.33 -18.40 5.56
N THR A 664 -15.14 -18.82 5.07
CA THR A 664 -13.91 -18.05 5.21
C THR A 664 -13.97 -16.81 4.33
N VAL A 665 -13.50 -15.68 4.84
CA VAL A 665 -13.32 -14.45 4.05
C VAL A 665 -12.35 -14.73 2.90
N PRO A 666 -12.69 -14.35 1.65
CA PRO A 666 -11.79 -14.53 0.52
C PRO A 666 -10.40 -13.91 0.75
N ASP A 667 -9.38 -14.51 0.14
CA ASP A 667 -7.96 -14.11 0.23
C ASP A 667 -7.35 -14.21 1.65
N ASN A 668 -7.94 -15.01 2.53
CA ASN A 668 -7.39 -15.26 3.85
C ASN A 668 -6.74 -16.67 3.91
N PRO A 669 -5.40 -16.78 3.87
CA PRO A 669 -4.71 -18.04 4.12
C PRO A 669 -4.77 -18.36 5.62
N GLU A 670 -5.22 -19.56 5.99
CA GLU A 670 -5.31 -19.96 7.40
C GLU A 670 -3.94 -20.18 8.03
N HIS A 671 -2.96 -20.64 7.25
CA HIS A 671 -1.59 -20.91 7.72
C HIS A 671 -0.57 -20.20 6.85
N MET A 672 0.35 -19.50 7.48
CA MET A 672 1.55 -18.94 6.86
C MET A 672 2.77 -19.31 7.70
N LEU A 673 3.83 -19.78 7.04
CA LEU A 673 5.14 -20.04 7.67
C LEU A 673 6.22 -19.36 6.82
N LYS A 674 7.06 -18.56 7.47
CA LYS A 674 8.11 -17.82 6.80
C LYS A 674 9.41 -18.03 7.54
N GLY A 675 10.50 -18.17 6.80
CA GLY A 675 11.84 -18.36 7.37
C GLY A 675 12.89 -17.69 6.54
N GLU A 676 13.93 -17.23 7.19
CA GLU A 676 15.07 -16.59 6.56
C GLU A 676 16.36 -16.96 7.30
N ALA A 677 17.41 -17.27 6.55
CA ALA A 677 18.77 -17.44 7.04
C ALA A 677 19.66 -16.43 6.32
N VAL A 678 20.45 -15.69 7.10
CA VAL A 678 21.37 -14.68 6.60
C VAL A 678 22.76 -14.96 7.16
N TYR A 679 23.76 -15.03 6.28
CA TYR A 679 25.18 -14.88 6.59
C TYR A 679 25.64 -13.52 6.09
N ASP A 680 26.17 -12.70 6.95
CA ASP A 680 26.70 -11.37 6.61
C ASP A 680 27.85 -11.03 7.55
N ASP A 681 29.07 -11.06 7.04
CA ASP A 681 30.27 -10.67 7.77
C ASP A 681 30.76 -9.27 7.38
N GLY A 682 29.91 -8.53 6.63
CA GLY A 682 30.17 -7.22 6.06
C GLY A 682 31.05 -7.25 4.83
N GLN A 683 31.52 -8.43 4.37
CA GLN A 683 32.22 -8.64 3.12
C GLN A 683 31.48 -9.65 2.24
N PHE A 684 31.08 -10.80 2.78
CA PHE A 684 30.22 -11.77 2.12
C PHE A 684 28.80 -11.66 2.66
N LEU A 685 27.84 -11.66 1.76
CA LEU A 685 26.42 -11.78 2.03
C LEU A 685 25.89 -13.08 1.40
N ALA A 686 25.20 -13.90 2.18
CA ALA A 686 24.37 -14.98 1.65
C ALA A 686 23.03 -14.96 2.40
N ARG A 687 21.93 -14.94 1.66
CA ARG A 687 20.57 -14.90 2.20
C ARG A 687 19.71 -15.91 1.47
N VAL A 688 18.92 -16.68 2.21
CA VAL A 688 17.87 -17.54 1.68
C VAL A 688 16.62 -17.32 2.51
N GLY A 689 15.51 -17.01 1.81
CA GLY A 689 14.20 -16.83 2.42
C GLY A 689 13.17 -17.77 1.81
N ALA A 690 12.29 -18.32 2.64
CA ALA A 690 11.18 -19.17 2.22
C ALA A 690 9.85 -18.64 2.80
N ASN A 691 8.80 -18.69 2.01
CA ASN A 691 7.46 -18.22 2.37
C ASN A 691 6.42 -19.26 1.95
N TYR A 692 5.86 -19.98 2.92
CA TYR A 692 4.72 -20.87 2.74
C TYR A 692 3.42 -20.14 3.06
N MET A 693 2.41 -20.39 2.25
CA MET A 693 1.05 -19.91 2.40
C MET A 693 0.08 -21.05 2.06
N SER A 694 -0.93 -21.28 2.89
CA SER A 694 -1.97 -22.27 2.63
C SER A 694 -2.91 -21.84 1.50
N LYS A 695 -3.83 -22.72 1.07
CA LYS A 695 -4.84 -22.40 0.04
C LYS A 695 -5.64 -21.16 0.42
N ARG A 696 -6.15 -20.42 -0.59
CA ARG A 696 -7.00 -19.25 -0.43
C ARG A 696 -8.25 -19.39 -1.29
N TYR A 697 -9.42 -19.04 -0.73
CA TYR A 697 -10.65 -18.94 -1.49
C TYR A 697 -10.74 -17.59 -2.21
N PHE A 698 -11.35 -17.56 -3.41
CA PHE A 698 -11.58 -16.32 -4.14
C PHE A 698 -13.07 -16.06 -4.46
N THR A 699 -13.98 -16.80 -3.77
CA THR A 699 -15.43 -16.58 -3.84
C THR A 699 -16.01 -16.51 -2.43
N TYR A 700 -17.12 -15.81 -2.29
CA TYR A 700 -17.81 -15.70 -0.99
C TYR A 700 -18.40 -17.03 -0.49
N LEU A 701 -18.78 -17.93 -1.39
CA LEU A 701 -19.28 -19.28 -1.02
C LEU A 701 -18.16 -20.31 -0.78
N ASN A 702 -16.90 -19.94 -0.97
CA ASN A 702 -15.73 -20.81 -0.85
C ASN A 702 -15.78 -22.05 -1.76
N ASP A 703 -16.48 -21.97 -2.89
CA ASP A 703 -16.55 -23.04 -3.89
C ASP A 703 -15.36 -23.03 -4.85
N GLN A 704 -14.60 -21.94 -4.90
CA GLN A 704 -13.40 -21.81 -5.70
C GLN A 704 -12.20 -21.38 -4.85
N SER A 705 -11.03 -21.97 -5.12
CA SER A 705 -9.80 -21.69 -4.38
C SER A 705 -8.56 -21.84 -5.25
N VAL A 706 -7.47 -21.18 -4.85
CA VAL A 706 -6.14 -21.40 -5.37
C VAL A 706 -5.31 -22.24 -4.39
N PRO A 707 -4.43 -23.13 -4.86
CA PRO A 707 -3.62 -23.98 -4.00
C PRO A 707 -2.65 -23.17 -3.13
N GLY A 708 -2.21 -23.77 -2.02
CA GLY A 708 -1.11 -23.25 -1.21
C GLY A 708 0.21 -23.30 -1.99
N ARG A 709 1.18 -22.51 -1.55
CA ARG A 709 2.49 -22.37 -2.22
C ARG A 709 3.64 -22.20 -1.25
N VAL A 710 4.84 -22.59 -1.71
CA VAL A 710 6.13 -22.22 -1.09
C VAL A 710 6.93 -21.45 -2.13
N LEU A 711 7.32 -20.22 -1.81
CA LEU A 711 8.25 -19.43 -2.62
C LEU A 711 9.59 -19.33 -1.91
N VAL A 712 10.66 -19.48 -2.64
CA VAL A 712 12.03 -19.39 -2.12
C VAL A 712 12.79 -18.35 -2.93
N ASP A 713 13.39 -17.38 -2.23
CA ASP A 713 14.27 -16.36 -2.80
C ASP A 713 15.66 -16.51 -2.20
N ALA A 714 16.70 -16.19 -2.97
CA ALA A 714 18.08 -16.22 -2.49
C ALA A 714 18.88 -15.02 -3.01
N THR A 715 19.86 -14.58 -2.23
CA THR A 715 20.81 -13.52 -2.58
C THR A 715 22.20 -13.91 -2.13
N ILE A 716 23.20 -13.65 -2.96
CA ILE A 716 24.62 -13.74 -2.62
C ILE A 716 25.29 -12.42 -2.98
N GLY A 717 26.23 -11.96 -2.18
CA GLY A 717 26.91 -10.70 -2.41
C GLY A 717 28.34 -10.71 -1.91
N TYR A 718 29.13 -9.81 -2.49
CA TYR A 718 30.51 -9.55 -2.08
C TYR A 718 30.78 -8.06 -2.10
N THR A 719 31.28 -7.52 -0.98
CA THR A 719 31.73 -6.14 -0.85
C THR A 719 33.25 -6.09 -0.76
N PHE A 720 33.87 -5.44 -1.72
CA PHE A 720 35.32 -5.27 -1.74
C PHE A 720 35.80 -4.40 -0.59
N ARG A 721 36.77 -4.89 0.15
CA ARG A 721 37.46 -4.17 1.23
C ARG A 721 38.90 -3.95 0.85
N GLY A 722 39.51 -2.86 1.30
CA GLY A 722 40.89 -2.52 1.04
C GLY A 722 41.06 -1.05 0.71
N GLU A 723 42.15 -0.71 0.05
CA GLU A 723 42.44 0.66 -0.43
C GLU A 723 42.10 0.82 -1.92
N GLY A 724 41.83 2.05 -2.34
CA GLY A 724 41.59 2.39 -3.73
C GLY A 724 40.15 2.36 -4.19
N VAL A 725 39.97 2.39 -5.51
CA VAL A 725 38.67 2.62 -6.17
C VAL A 725 37.65 1.49 -5.89
N LEU A 726 38.10 0.30 -5.62
CA LEU A 726 37.22 -0.84 -5.35
C LEU A 726 36.72 -0.92 -3.90
N ASN A 727 37.31 -0.18 -2.96
CA ASN A 727 36.84 -0.20 -1.58
C ASN A 727 35.39 0.23 -1.46
N GLY A 728 34.56 -0.59 -0.79
CA GLY A 728 33.13 -0.35 -0.64
C GLY A 728 32.27 -0.65 -1.88
N LEU A 729 32.86 -1.17 -2.98
CA LEU A 729 32.10 -1.66 -4.12
C LEU A 729 31.45 -2.99 -3.76
N GLY A 730 30.11 -3.06 -3.79
CA GLY A 730 29.32 -4.28 -3.61
C GLY A 730 28.83 -4.83 -4.95
N ILE A 731 28.90 -6.16 -5.11
CA ILE A 731 28.30 -6.88 -6.24
C ILE A 731 27.39 -7.95 -5.62
N GLU A 732 26.13 -7.97 -6.04
CA GLU A 732 25.12 -8.91 -5.53
C GLU A 732 24.43 -9.61 -6.68
N GLY A 733 24.20 -10.92 -6.53
CA GLY A 733 23.33 -11.72 -7.36
C GLY A 733 22.10 -12.16 -6.57
N SER A 734 20.91 -11.91 -7.07
CA SER A 734 19.65 -12.33 -6.44
C SER A 734 18.80 -13.15 -7.39
N VAL A 735 18.06 -14.12 -6.84
CA VAL A 735 17.10 -14.94 -7.54
C VAL A 735 15.78 -14.93 -6.78
N THR A 736 14.69 -14.67 -7.48
CA THR A 736 13.32 -14.78 -6.95
C THR A 736 12.66 -16.04 -7.51
N ASN A 737 11.77 -16.66 -6.72
CA ASN A 737 11.12 -17.93 -7.06
C ASN A 737 12.13 -18.99 -7.53
N LEU A 738 13.14 -19.28 -6.69
CA LEU A 738 14.25 -20.18 -6.99
C LEU A 738 13.79 -21.56 -7.54
N THR A 739 12.66 -22.05 -7.05
CA THR A 739 12.08 -23.35 -7.44
C THR A 739 11.32 -23.33 -8.77
N ASP A 740 11.15 -22.16 -9.40
CA ASP A 740 10.42 -21.95 -10.63
C ASP A 740 8.95 -22.45 -10.56
N LEU A 741 8.32 -22.22 -9.43
CA LEU A 741 6.94 -22.62 -9.20
C LEU A 741 5.98 -21.78 -10.05
N GLY A 742 5.11 -22.43 -10.83
CA GLY A 742 3.92 -21.79 -11.42
C GLY A 742 2.84 -21.62 -10.35
N TYR A 743 2.36 -20.38 -10.14
CA TYR A 743 1.44 -20.09 -9.05
C TYR A 743 0.54 -18.88 -9.33
N ILE A 744 -0.55 -18.77 -8.58
CA ILE A 744 -1.37 -17.56 -8.50
C ILE A 744 -0.82 -16.66 -7.41
N ALA A 745 -0.36 -15.48 -7.80
CA ALA A 745 0.16 -14.47 -6.90
C ALA A 745 -0.98 -13.72 -6.20
N THR A 746 -1.80 -13.01 -6.98
CA THR A 746 -2.84 -12.12 -6.48
C THR A 746 -4.22 -12.69 -6.83
N ILE A 747 -5.14 -12.58 -5.89
CA ILE A 747 -6.55 -12.89 -6.09
C ILE A 747 -7.42 -11.68 -5.74
N GLY A 748 -8.57 -11.56 -6.38
CA GLY A 748 -9.48 -10.45 -6.16
C GLY A 748 -9.07 -9.17 -6.92
N SER A 749 -8.29 -9.27 -8.00
CA SER A 749 -7.90 -8.12 -8.83
C SER A 749 -9.12 -7.34 -9.35
N ASN A 750 -10.15 -8.04 -9.82
CA ASN A 750 -11.46 -7.48 -10.20
C ASN A 750 -12.53 -7.63 -9.11
N GLY A 751 -12.14 -7.85 -7.85
CA GLY A 751 -13.05 -8.16 -6.74
C GLY A 751 -13.36 -9.65 -6.62
N PHE A 752 -14.20 -10.00 -5.65
CA PHE A 752 -14.59 -11.38 -5.36
C PHE A 752 -16.01 -11.67 -5.86
N GLY A 753 -16.19 -12.77 -6.57
CA GLY A 753 -17.50 -13.25 -7.00
C GLY A 753 -18.25 -13.93 -5.87
N LYS A 754 -19.59 -14.07 -6.05
CA LYS A 754 -20.43 -14.88 -5.15
C LYS A 754 -19.99 -16.35 -5.17
N SER A 755 -19.87 -16.93 -6.37
CA SER A 755 -19.50 -18.32 -6.65
C SER A 755 -18.98 -18.45 -8.09
N GLY A 756 -18.37 -19.58 -8.41
CA GLY A 756 -17.91 -19.90 -9.74
C GLY A 756 -16.57 -19.30 -10.09
N ASP A 757 -16.08 -19.61 -11.28
CA ASP A 757 -14.78 -19.20 -11.76
C ASP A 757 -14.86 -17.81 -12.41
N ASN A 758 -14.23 -16.84 -11.78
CA ASN A 758 -14.23 -15.43 -12.21
C ASN A 758 -12.83 -14.99 -12.63
N GLN A 759 -12.72 -14.09 -13.59
CA GLN A 759 -11.46 -13.45 -13.99
C GLN A 759 -11.00 -12.44 -12.92
N THR A 760 -10.32 -12.95 -11.92
CA THR A 760 -9.88 -12.17 -10.74
C THR A 760 -8.51 -12.64 -10.22
N LEU A 761 -7.80 -13.44 -11.02
CA LEU A 761 -6.54 -14.08 -10.66
C LEU A 761 -5.39 -13.48 -11.47
N LEU A 762 -4.26 -13.22 -10.83
CA LEU A 762 -3.02 -12.83 -11.49
C LEU A 762 -1.93 -13.87 -11.19
N ALA A 763 -1.34 -14.40 -12.25
CA ALA A 763 -0.22 -15.34 -12.16
C ALA A 763 1.02 -14.65 -11.62
N GLY A 764 1.80 -15.34 -10.81
CA GLY A 764 3.07 -14.86 -10.28
C GLY A 764 4.24 -15.10 -11.23
N ALA A 765 5.25 -14.26 -11.12
CA ALA A 765 6.45 -14.34 -11.94
C ALA A 765 7.17 -15.68 -11.77
N PRO A 766 7.71 -16.27 -12.85
CA PRO A 766 8.60 -17.43 -12.80
C PRO A 766 9.91 -17.06 -12.12
N ARG A 767 10.86 -17.98 -12.07
CA ARG A 767 12.20 -17.71 -11.57
C ARG A 767 12.88 -16.60 -12.35
N GLN A 768 13.41 -15.59 -11.64
CA GLN A 768 14.08 -14.43 -12.21
C GLN A 768 15.41 -14.18 -11.52
N PHE A 769 16.40 -13.70 -12.29
CA PHE A 769 17.76 -13.43 -11.83
C PHE A 769 18.10 -11.96 -12.00
N PHE A 770 18.81 -11.39 -11.01
CA PHE A 770 19.24 -10.01 -11.02
C PHE A 770 20.67 -9.91 -10.51
N VAL A 771 21.43 -8.99 -11.09
CA VAL A 771 22.76 -8.60 -10.62
C VAL A 771 22.74 -7.13 -10.30
N THR A 772 23.22 -6.78 -9.12
CA THR A 772 23.29 -5.41 -8.62
C THR A 772 24.74 -5.05 -8.34
N VAL A 773 25.13 -3.86 -8.76
CA VAL A 773 26.38 -3.22 -8.35
C VAL A 773 26.01 -1.98 -7.56
N ARG A 774 26.61 -1.82 -6.36
CA ARG A 774 26.38 -0.63 -5.53
C ARG A 774 27.69 -0.08 -4.98
N LYS A 775 27.72 1.25 -4.78
CA LYS A 775 28.85 1.92 -4.16
C LYS A 775 28.43 3.20 -3.43
N GLY A 776 29.01 3.40 -2.24
CA GLY A 776 29.04 4.69 -1.55
C GLY A 776 30.41 5.36 -1.69
N PHE A 777 30.44 6.69 -1.81
CA PHE A 777 31.63 7.51 -1.93
C PHE A 777 31.68 8.56 -0.84
#